data_ea0ba76070dafda71665ab7851b00f1a
#
_entry.id   ea0ba76070dafda71665ab7851b00f1a
#
_cell.length_a   1.000
_cell.length_b   1.000
_cell.length_c   1.000
_cell.angle_alpha   90.00
_cell.angle_beta   90.00
_cell.angle_gamma   90.00
#
_symmetry.space_group_name_H-M   'P 1'
#
loop_
_entity.id
_entity.type
_entity.pdbx_description
1 polymer ?
#
loop_
_entity_poly.entity_id
_entity_poly.type
_entity_poly.pdbx_seq_one_letter_code
_entity_poly.pdbx_strand_id
1 'polypeptide(L)'
;LKNNKYISLVGASILSLILIFSFLPYGNQANTSFHTDTERFHFNAILAHGPVDSSLIFPVGSACKGCHGKDPMENAYITDAGEDVNLYDDWQTSLMANAAKDPFWRAKVSHEVASFPQHRADTEDKCTSCHAPQGHYTHHIRGKGQYGIADLLVDTVGLDGVSCGACHQMSEQDLGDLFSGNLVYDTTRTMYGPFEFPFAAPMADFVGFRPVFSEHINDEGLCAGCHTLVTNSYDTDGNLTENFFAEQATYHEWLNSVYAKGEEKQTCQSCHIPRINDSIVISANYAFLEGRSPFGLHELVGGNVTMLNLLKENKEALGILATDAAFDETIAATRDMLQRRSLDLDLTVVEAGKDTAVFDVKVTNRAGHKFPSGYPSRRAILQFVAVTETGDTLFQSGVLDDNWEVADLDPAFEPHYNIIDNEDEVQIYEFVTGDSEGKFTTLLEQAFIGLKDNRIPPRGFRNDHSTYDTVTIVGAALADDNFNFNGTSEGSGSDIVQYQIPLNNYTGNLNVYVAVIYQPLPPRWMQPMFDTSTPEIDTFKQMFDNNDNAPIYMVRDTIANLLVNPVSTSNLAVVDIKVFPNPSIAGNIKVETSKRIDQIICVSNGGLSIPLVPDGEQYVLPKPAGIYYLKVRFQDGTQATKKVIKP
;
A
#
# COMPACT_ATOMS: atom_id res chain seq x y z
N LEU A 1 59.56 72.40 33.56
CA LEU A 1 58.70 71.68 34.55
C LEU A 1 57.19 71.75 34.28
N LYS A 2 56.69 72.49 33.24
CA LYS A 2 55.28 72.57 32.90
C LYS A 2 54.84 71.56 31.80
N ASN A 3 55.76 70.86 31.13
CA ASN A 3 55.44 70.00 30.02
C ASN A 3 55.22 68.50 30.44
N ASN A 4 55.60 68.07 31.64
CA ASN A 4 55.44 66.68 32.09
C ASN A 4 54.05 66.36 32.61
N LYS A 5 53.18 67.35 32.91
CA LYS A 5 51.79 67.05 33.34
C LYS A 5 50.87 66.76 32.18
N TYR A 6 51.15 67.29 31.00
CA TYR A 6 50.34 67.00 29.80
C TYR A 6 50.65 65.63 29.20
N ILE A 7 51.89 65.16 29.28
CA ILE A 7 52.29 63.86 28.78
C ILE A 7 51.70 62.75 29.66
N SER A 8 51.65 62.99 31.00
CA SER A 8 51.02 61.97 31.89
C SER A 8 49.50 61.95 31.75
N LEU A 9 48.80 63.02 31.43
CA LEU A 9 47.37 63.05 31.19
C LEU A 9 47.02 62.43 29.86
N VAL A 10 47.77 62.65 28.80
CA VAL A 10 47.55 62.05 27.49
C VAL A 10 47.86 60.56 27.54
N GLY A 11 48.92 60.17 28.25
CA GLY A 11 49.24 58.72 28.46
C GLY A 11 48.15 57.93 29.26
N ALA A 12 47.62 58.59 30.32
CA ALA A 12 46.54 58.00 31.12
C ALA A 12 45.23 57.91 30.32
N SER A 13 44.91 58.89 29.48
CA SER A 13 43.74 58.88 28.60
C SER A 13 43.85 57.80 27.49
N ILE A 14 45.02 57.61 26.90
CA ILE A 14 45.27 56.58 25.92
C ILE A 14 45.23 55.19 26.55
N LEU A 15 45.81 55.02 27.75
CA LEU A 15 45.72 53.75 28.49
C LEU A 15 44.27 53.41 28.90
N SER A 16 43.49 54.42 29.31
CA SER A 16 42.06 54.21 29.62
C SER A 16 41.23 53.88 28.38
N LEU A 17 41.53 54.47 27.22
CA LEU A 17 40.90 54.12 25.96
C LEU A 17 41.32 52.74 25.50
N ILE A 18 42.56 52.32 25.66
CA ILE A 18 43.02 50.97 25.34
C ILE A 18 42.40 49.93 26.31
N LEU A 19 42.28 50.30 27.60
CA LEU A 19 41.59 49.43 28.55
C LEU A 19 40.07 49.35 28.33
N ILE A 20 39.42 50.43 27.85
CA ILE A 20 37.99 50.39 27.50
C ILE A 20 37.77 49.57 26.22
N PHE A 21 38.68 49.63 25.24
CA PHE A 21 38.59 48.77 24.05
C PHE A 21 38.96 47.30 24.33
N SER A 22 39.72 46.98 25.37
CA SER A 22 40.02 45.59 25.78
C SER A 22 38.95 45.00 26.68
N PHE A 23 38.00 45.79 27.20
CA PHE A 23 36.81 45.34 27.93
C PHE A 23 35.49 45.52 27.14
N LEU A 24 35.52 46.04 25.92
CA LEU A 24 34.46 45.78 25.00
C LEU A 24 34.49 44.25 24.82
N PRO A 25 33.39 43.51 25.10
CA PRO A 25 33.38 42.14 24.73
C PRO A 25 33.79 42.13 23.26
N TYR A 26 34.87 41.42 22.94
CA TYR A 26 35.15 40.99 21.58
C TYR A 26 33.78 40.49 21.13
N GLY A 27 33.11 41.35 20.32
CA GLY A 27 31.83 40.99 19.81
C GLY A 27 32.10 39.62 19.23
N ASN A 28 31.51 38.59 19.80
CA ASN A 28 31.45 37.35 19.13
C ASN A 28 31.27 37.77 17.69
N GLN A 29 32.29 37.51 16.84
CA GLN A 29 31.99 37.52 15.42
C GLN A 29 30.72 36.73 15.39
N ALA A 30 29.62 37.42 15.19
CA ALA A 30 28.36 36.75 15.03
C ALA A 30 28.74 35.66 14.09
N ASN A 31 28.81 34.43 14.59
CA ASN A 31 28.80 33.32 13.71
C ASN A 31 27.75 33.79 12.76
N THR A 32 28.13 34.07 11.53
CA THR A 32 27.19 34.36 10.46
C THR A 32 26.48 33.06 10.19
N SER A 33 25.84 32.55 11.27
CA SER A 33 24.92 31.46 11.11
C SER A 33 23.85 32.04 10.23
N PHE A 34 23.61 31.39 9.18
CA PHE A 34 22.59 31.68 8.19
C PHE A 34 21.22 31.95 8.84
N HIS A 35 21.04 31.51 10.07
CA HIS A 35 19.81 31.60 10.84
C HIS A 35 19.79 32.78 11.83
N THR A 36 18.65 33.47 11.86
CA THR A 36 18.37 34.50 12.86
C THR A 36 18.20 33.88 14.26
N ASP A 37 18.37 34.70 15.31
CA ASP A 37 18.13 34.25 16.69
C ASP A 37 16.68 33.79 16.93
N THR A 38 15.73 34.35 16.18
CA THR A 38 14.32 33.98 16.21
C THR A 38 14.13 32.58 15.61
N GLU A 39 14.74 32.28 14.48
CA GLU A 39 14.73 30.94 13.87
C GLU A 39 15.35 29.92 14.80
N ARG A 40 16.50 30.23 15.41
CA ARG A 40 17.14 29.35 16.40
C ARG A 40 16.26 29.10 17.61
N PHE A 41 15.54 30.11 18.08
CA PHE A 41 14.59 29.94 19.19
C PHE A 41 13.47 29.00 18.82
N HIS A 42 12.87 29.14 17.65
CA HIS A 42 11.84 28.23 17.15
C HIS A 42 12.36 26.79 16.97
N PHE A 43 13.54 26.63 16.40
CA PHE A 43 14.16 25.31 16.26
C PHE A 43 14.43 24.66 17.62
N ASN A 44 14.99 25.41 18.56
CA ASN A 44 15.24 24.90 19.90
C ASN A 44 13.94 24.57 20.64
N ALA A 45 12.87 25.29 20.41
CA ALA A 45 11.55 24.97 20.98
C ALA A 45 10.95 23.70 20.36
N ILE A 46 11.17 23.45 19.07
CA ILE A 46 10.73 22.24 18.37
C ILE A 46 11.65 21.06 18.72
N LEU A 47 12.95 21.29 18.88
CA LEU A 47 13.95 20.31 19.30
C LEU A 47 13.96 20.08 20.83
N ALA A 48 13.09 20.75 21.60
CA ALA A 48 13.03 20.64 23.07
C ALA A 48 12.73 19.23 23.60
N HIS A 49 12.61 18.24 22.73
CA HIS A 49 12.53 16.81 23.07
C HIS A 49 13.87 16.08 23.04
N GLY A 50 14.98 16.78 22.89
CA GLY A 50 16.35 16.26 23.01
C GLY A 50 17.35 17.08 22.21
N PRO A 51 18.56 17.33 22.72
CA PRO A 51 19.62 17.94 21.95
C PRO A 51 19.96 17.02 20.78
N VAL A 52 20.21 17.61 19.60
CA VAL A 52 20.83 16.88 18.50
C VAL A 52 22.20 16.41 18.98
N ASP A 53 22.29 15.15 19.36
CA ASP A 53 23.56 14.56 19.75
C ASP A 53 24.43 14.43 18.51
N SER A 54 25.48 15.24 18.45
CA SER A 54 26.44 15.22 17.34
C SER A 54 27.19 13.87 17.21
N SER A 55 27.06 12.98 18.21
CA SER A 55 27.58 11.62 18.16
C SER A 55 26.67 10.64 17.40
N LEU A 56 25.42 11.00 17.11
CA LEU A 56 24.49 10.14 16.40
C LEU A 56 24.92 9.94 14.94
N ILE A 57 24.87 8.69 14.49
CA ILE A 57 25.08 8.32 13.08
C ILE A 57 23.86 8.71 12.26
N PHE A 58 22.66 8.52 12.81
CA PHE A 58 21.38 8.87 12.20
C PHE A 58 20.67 9.99 12.98
N PRO A 59 19.95 10.90 12.30
CA PRO A 59 19.07 11.84 12.98
C PRO A 59 17.82 11.15 13.47
N VAL A 60 17.22 11.66 14.54
CA VAL A 60 15.83 11.37 14.87
C VAL A 60 14.91 12.16 13.94
N GLY A 61 13.76 11.62 13.56
CA GLY A 61 12.81 12.28 12.63
C GLY A 61 12.36 13.64 13.14
N SER A 62 12.16 13.80 14.46
CA SER A 62 11.81 15.08 15.06
C SER A 62 12.83 16.21 14.82
N ALA A 63 14.10 15.89 14.55
CA ALA A 63 15.10 16.88 14.17
C ALA A 63 14.84 17.49 12.77
N CYS A 64 14.10 16.78 11.92
CA CYS A 64 13.73 17.25 10.59
C CYS A 64 12.46 18.13 10.60
N LYS A 65 11.63 17.98 11.63
CA LYS A 65 10.33 18.67 11.77
C LYS A 65 10.42 20.19 11.63
N GLY A 66 11.49 20.81 12.14
CA GLY A 66 11.62 22.25 12.16
C GLY A 66 11.65 22.90 10.77
N CYS A 67 12.18 22.18 9.77
CA CYS A 67 12.23 22.64 8.38
C CYS A 67 11.24 21.86 7.46
N HIS A 68 10.96 20.60 7.78
CA HIS A 68 10.18 19.68 6.93
C HIS A 68 8.80 19.34 7.50
N GLY A 69 8.39 19.97 8.60
CA GLY A 69 7.04 19.91 9.13
C GLY A 69 6.20 21.12 8.71
N LYS A 70 5.01 21.25 9.30
CA LYS A 70 4.07 22.34 9.02
C LYS A 70 4.72 23.71 9.18
N ASP A 71 4.60 24.54 8.15
CA ASP A 71 5.00 25.95 8.20
C ASP A 71 3.85 26.81 8.76
N PRO A 72 4.00 27.41 9.96
CA PRO A 72 2.95 28.26 10.53
C PRO A 72 2.63 29.50 9.69
N MET A 73 3.54 29.87 8.78
CA MET A 73 3.39 31.04 7.89
C MET A 73 2.80 30.65 6.52
N GLU A 74 2.57 29.36 6.28
CA GLU A 74 2.03 28.81 5.02
C GLU A 74 2.83 29.23 3.77
N ASN A 75 4.15 29.39 3.89
CA ASN A 75 5.03 29.71 2.76
C ASN A 75 5.73 28.49 2.18
N ALA A 76 5.76 27.37 2.91
CA ALA A 76 6.36 26.12 2.48
C ALA A 76 5.36 24.97 2.57
N TYR A 77 5.54 23.95 1.73
CA TYR A 77 4.70 22.75 1.67
C TYR A 77 3.23 23.01 1.35
N ILE A 78 2.93 24.11 0.68
CA ILE A 78 1.57 24.43 0.26
C ILE A 78 1.45 24.23 -1.25
N THR A 79 0.44 23.45 -1.65
CA THR A 79 0.09 23.23 -3.05
C THR A 79 -0.57 24.47 -3.68
N ASP A 80 -0.69 24.49 -5.00
CA ASP A 80 -1.44 25.53 -5.72
C ASP A 80 -2.93 25.59 -5.27
N ALA A 81 -3.46 24.49 -4.73
CA ALA A 81 -4.81 24.42 -4.16
C ALA A 81 -4.89 24.90 -2.70
N GLY A 82 -3.76 25.18 -2.05
CA GLY A 82 -3.69 25.60 -0.64
C GLY A 82 -3.65 24.45 0.36
N GLU A 83 -3.35 23.23 -0.09
CA GLU A 83 -3.23 22.04 0.78
C GLU A 83 -1.81 21.98 1.37
N ASP A 84 -1.71 21.65 2.65
CA ASP A 84 -0.44 21.41 3.33
C ASP A 84 0.02 19.97 3.05
N VAL A 85 1.21 19.82 2.48
CA VAL A 85 1.82 18.54 2.08
C VAL A 85 3.21 18.37 2.73
N ASN A 86 3.33 18.76 3.99
CA ASN A 86 4.60 18.68 4.68
C ASN A 86 5.04 17.24 4.96
N LEU A 87 6.31 16.97 4.72
CA LEU A 87 6.89 15.63 4.76
C LEU A 87 6.81 14.95 6.13
N TYR A 88 6.94 15.72 7.20
CA TYR A 88 7.00 15.18 8.55
C TYR A 88 5.64 14.69 9.04
N ASP A 89 4.58 15.45 8.81
CA ASP A 89 3.25 15.10 9.27
C ASP A 89 2.69 13.92 8.47
N ASP A 90 2.97 13.86 7.15
CA ASP A 90 2.64 12.70 6.32
C ASP A 90 3.36 11.44 6.81
N TRP A 91 4.68 11.53 7.01
CA TRP A 91 5.49 10.40 7.43
C TRP A 91 5.13 9.88 8.84
N GLN A 92 4.93 10.78 9.82
CA GLN A 92 4.82 10.39 11.24
C GLN A 92 3.62 9.49 11.56
N THR A 93 2.60 9.46 10.71
CA THR A 93 1.41 8.60 10.84
C THR A 93 1.52 7.30 10.06
N SER A 94 2.55 7.16 9.22
CA SER A 94 2.77 5.93 8.44
C SER A 94 3.13 4.74 9.35
N LEU A 95 2.84 3.53 8.86
CA LEU A 95 3.28 2.31 9.55
C LEU A 95 4.82 2.19 9.57
N MET A 96 5.53 2.80 8.63
CA MET A 96 6.99 2.84 8.62
C MET A 96 7.54 3.66 9.78
N ALA A 97 7.00 4.86 10.03
CA ALA A 97 7.39 5.70 11.17
C ALA A 97 7.12 5.01 12.52
N ASN A 98 6.10 4.18 12.58
CA ASN A 98 5.68 3.50 13.80
C ASN A 98 6.13 2.04 13.87
N ALA A 99 6.97 1.57 12.93
CA ALA A 99 7.36 0.17 12.80
C ALA A 99 7.99 -0.42 14.10
N ALA A 100 8.78 0.37 14.81
CA ALA A 100 9.39 -0.03 16.09
C ALA A 100 8.41 0.00 17.28
N LYS A 101 7.31 0.73 17.16
CA LYS A 101 6.27 0.89 18.19
C LYS A 101 5.05 0.02 17.93
N ASP A 102 4.96 -0.58 16.76
CA ASP A 102 3.84 -1.42 16.32
C ASP A 102 3.62 -2.59 17.30
N PRO A 103 2.48 -2.61 18.02
CA PRO A 103 2.23 -3.63 19.03
C PRO A 103 2.00 -5.02 18.42
N PHE A 104 1.50 -5.11 17.16
CA PHE A 104 1.40 -6.38 16.46
C PHE A 104 2.78 -6.96 16.15
N TRP A 105 3.69 -6.17 15.60
CA TRP A 105 5.06 -6.61 15.34
C TRP A 105 5.75 -7.07 16.62
N ARG A 106 5.65 -6.30 17.71
CA ARG A 106 6.22 -6.68 19.02
C ARG A 106 5.63 -7.97 19.57
N ALA A 107 4.31 -8.13 19.48
CA ALA A 107 3.64 -9.36 19.88
C ALA A 107 4.12 -10.56 19.05
N LYS A 108 4.29 -10.35 17.73
CA LYS A 108 4.77 -11.40 16.84
C LYS A 108 6.21 -11.80 17.10
N VAL A 109 7.11 -10.85 17.32
CA VAL A 109 8.49 -11.13 17.76
C VAL A 109 8.48 -11.92 19.09
N SER A 110 7.65 -11.50 20.03
CA SER A 110 7.49 -12.20 21.31
C SER A 110 6.94 -13.61 21.16
N HIS A 111 6.04 -13.85 20.20
CA HIS A 111 5.51 -15.17 19.86
C HIS A 111 6.59 -16.11 19.29
N GLU A 112 7.40 -15.62 18.32
CA GLU A 112 8.53 -16.38 17.77
C GLU A 112 9.52 -16.77 18.89
N VAL A 113 9.91 -15.79 19.71
CA VAL A 113 10.84 -16.00 20.82
C VAL A 113 10.26 -16.91 21.91
N ALA A 114 8.96 -16.85 22.20
CA ALA A 114 8.32 -17.77 23.16
C ALA A 114 8.31 -19.20 22.64
N SER A 115 8.17 -19.38 21.33
CA SER A 115 8.20 -20.69 20.67
C SER A 115 9.63 -21.26 20.63
N PHE A 116 10.65 -20.42 20.40
CA PHE A 116 12.06 -20.82 20.30
C PHE A 116 12.97 -19.89 21.11
N PRO A 117 12.97 -19.99 22.46
CA PRO A 117 13.74 -19.08 23.31
C PRO A 117 15.27 -19.10 23.07
N GLN A 118 15.79 -20.21 22.52
CA GLN A 118 17.19 -20.35 22.16
C GLN A 118 17.63 -19.46 20.99
N HIS A 119 16.69 -19.03 20.14
CA HIS A 119 16.95 -18.17 18.97
C HIS A 119 16.71 -16.69 19.26
N ARG A 120 16.26 -16.33 20.47
CA ARG A 120 15.88 -14.95 20.83
C ARG A 120 16.79 -13.88 20.25
N ALA A 121 18.10 -14.02 20.43
CA ALA A 121 19.03 -12.97 20.05
C ALA A 121 19.10 -12.78 18.54
N ASP A 122 19.08 -13.86 17.78
CA ASP A 122 19.12 -13.83 16.31
C ASP A 122 17.78 -13.33 15.74
N THR A 123 16.65 -13.78 16.30
CA THR A 123 15.29 -13.36 15.92
C THR A 123 15.09 -11.86 16.15
N GLU A 124 15.38 -11.38 17.37
CA GLU A 124 15.21 -9.96 17.71
C GLU A 124 16.14 -9.07 16.87
N ASP A 125 17.40 -9.47 16.65
CA ASP A 125 18.35 -8.75 15.81
C ASP A 125 17.88 -8.69 14.35
N LYS A 126 17.39 -9.79 13.79
CA LYS A 126 16.84 -9.84 12.45
C LYS A 126 15.61 -8.95 12.31
N CYS A 127 14.65 -9.03 13.21
CA CYS A 127 13.43 -8.23 13.17
C CYS A 127 13.73 -6.73 13.27
N THR A 128 14.65 -6.32 14.14
CA THR A 128 15.01 -4.91 14.32
C THR A 128 15.75 -4.32 13.12
N SER A 129 16.40 -5.13 12.28
CA SER A 129 17.12 -4.64 11.11
C SER A 129 16.22 -3.89 10.10
N CYS A 130 14.92 -4.23 10.05
CA CYS A 130 13.92 -3.57 9.21
C CYS A 130 12.98 -2.65 10.01
N HIS A 131 12.60 -3.03 11.25
CA HIS A 131 11.61 -2.30 12.04
C HIS A 131 12.20 -1.17 12.90
N ALA A 132 13.51 -1.22 13.16
CA ALA A 132 14.25 -0.19 13.88
C ALA A 132 15.66 0.01 13.26
N PRO A 133 15.77 0.20 11.92
CA PRO A 133 17.05 0.07 11.21
C PRO A 133 18.12 1.03 11.75
N GLN A 134 17.77 2.25 12.09
CA GLN A 134 18.74 3.24 12.55
C GLN A 134 19.34 2.87 13.92
N GLY A 135 18.56 2.34 14.86
CA GLY A 135 19.03 1.81 16.13
C GLY A 135 19.91 0.59 15.90
N HIS A 136 19.40 -0.39 15.15
CA HIS A 136 20.08 -1.63 14.80
C HIS A 136 21.47 -1.36 14.18
N TYR A 137 21.53 -0.57 13.11
CA TYR A 137 22.79 -0.26 12.43
C TYR A 137 23.74 0.60 13.26
N THR A 138 23.21 1.54 14.06
CA THR A 138 24.04 2.28 15.02
C THR A 138 24.73 1.33 16.01
N HIS A 139 24.00 0.33 16.51
CA HIS A 139 24.51 -0.66 17.45
C HIS A 139 25.63 -1.51 16.82
N HIS A 140 25.37 -2.05 15.62
CA HIS A 140 26.34 -2.85 14.85
C HIS A 140 27.57 -2.05 14.43
N ILE A 141 27.42 -0.85 13.88
CA ILE A 141 28.54 0.02 13.48
C ILE A 141 29.45 0.35 14.67
N ARG A 142 28.88 0.47 15.86
CA ARG A 142 29.64 0.69 17.12
C ARG A 142 30.25 -0.58 17.72
N GLY A 143 30.09 -1.72 17.07
CA GLY A 143 30.66 -3.01 17.52
C GLY A 143 30.06 -3.55 18.80
N LYS A 144 28.79 -3.23 19.08
CA LYS A 144 28.10 -3.67 20.31
C LYS A 144 27.45 -5.06 20.20
N GLY A 145 27.49 -5.68 19.03
CA GLY A 145 26.89 -7.00 18.77
C GLY A 145 25.44 -6.92 18.33
N GLN A 146 24.64 -7.92 18.69
CA GLN A 146 23.22 -8.03 18.32
C GLN A 146 22.39 -6.96 19.01
N TYR A 147 21.31 -6.51 18.32
CA TYR A 147 20.40 -5.47 18.79
C TYR A 147 19.01 -6.04 19.05
N GLY A 148 18.72 -6.29 20.32
CA GLY A 148 17.46 -6.89 20.75
C GLY A 148 16.37 -5.88 21.12
N ILE A 149 15.19 -6.41 21.48
CA ILE A 149 14.06 -5.60 21.93
C ILE A 149 14.42 -4.81 23.23
N ALA A 150 15.22 -5.40 24.11
CA ALA A 150 15.66 -4.71 25.33
C ALA A 150 16.52 -3.46 25.02
N ASP A 151 17.37 -3.51 24.01
CA ASP A 151 18.15 -2.37 23.53
C ASP A 151 17.25 -1.34 22.89
N LEU A 152 16.30 -1.78 22.03
CA LEU A 152 15.34 -0.94 21.36
C LEU A 152 14.50 -0.10 22.33
N LEU A 153 14.03 -0.69 23.43
CA LEU A 153 13.15 -0.01 24.40
C LEU A 153 13.79 1.21 25.09
N VAL A 154 15.11 1.32 25.06
CA VAL A 154 15.86 2.44 25.64
C VAL A 154 16.57 3.30 24.58
N ASP A 155 16.40 2.99 23.31
CA ASP A 155 17.02 3.68 22.18
C ASP A 155 16.02 4.58 21.46
N THR A 156 16.14 5.88 21.67
CA THR A 156 15.24 6.87 21.02
C THR A 156 15.39 6.91 19.49
N VAL A 157 16.56 6.56 18.95
CA VAL A 157 16.80 6.50 17.50
C VAL A 157 16.14 5.25 16.93
N GLY A 158 16.25 4.12 17.61
CA GLY A 158 15.57 2.88 17.22
C GLY A 158 14.05 2.98 17.33
N LEU A 159 13.53 3.59 18.40
CA LEU A 159 12.10 3.80 18.60
C LEU A 159 11.46 4.75 17.59
N ASP A 160 12.23 5.48 16.80
CA ASP A 160 11.76 6.33 15.73
C ASP A 160 11.34 5.53 14.46
N GLY A 161 11.51 4.20 14.49
CA GLY A 161 11.12 3.28 13.43
C GLY A 161 11.94 3.47 12.16
N VAL A 162 11.29 3.39 11.00
CA VAL A 162 11.91 3.70 9.71
C VAL A 162 11.74 5.20 9.45
N SER A 163 12.69 5.99 9.93
CA SER A 163 12.61 7.44 9.83
C SER A 163 13.40 8.00 8.65
N CYS A 164 13.46 9.33 8.53
CA CYS A 164 14.07 10.03 7.40
C CYS A 164 15.47 9.49 7.04
N GLY A 165 16.32 9.26 8.07
CA GLY A 165 17.68 8.76 7.86
C GLY A 165 17.73 7.31 7.34
N ALA A 166 16.70 6.51 7.56
CA ALA A 166 16.67 5.13 7.07
C ALA A 166 16.68 5.06 5.53
N CYS A 167 16.04 6.03 4.86
CA CYS A 167 16.07 6.13 3.40
C CYS A 167 17.15 7.10 2.93
N HIS A 168 17.20 8.31 3.51
CA HIS A 168 18.04 9.38 3.01
C HIS A 168 19.55 9.25 3.33
N GLN A 169 19.96 8.29 4.16
CA GLN A 169 21.37 7.93 4.37
C GLN A 169 21.73 6.55 3.78
N MET A 170 20.79 5.87 3.14
CA MET A 170 21.08 4.60 2.47
C MET A 170 22.03 4.85 1.31
N SER A 171 23.08 4.02 1.22
CA SER A 171 24.06 4.07 0.14
C SER A 171 23.47 3.54 -1.15
N GLU A 172 23.94 4.03 -2.30
CA GLU A 172 23.63 3.44 -3.60
C GLU A 172 24.29 2.06 -3.83
N GLN A 173 25.18 1.66 -2.91
CA GLN A 173 25.92 0.42 -3.05
C GLN A 173 24.99 -0.79 -2.95
N ASP A 174 25.02 -1.65 -3.97
CA ASP A 174 24.30 -2.93 -4.05
C ASP A 174 22.78 -2.80 -3.89
N LEU A 175 22.20 -1.62 -4.20
CA LEU A 175 20.76 -1.41 -4.19
C LEU A 175 20.06 -2.39 -5.16
N GLY A 176 18.97 -3.02 -4.66
CA GLY A 176 18.22 -4.02 -5.40
C GLY A 176 18.79 -5.45 -5.28
N ASP A 177 20.05 -5.61 -4.93
CA ASP A 177 20.68 -6.92 -4.68
C ASP A 177 20.69 -7.29 -3.19
N LEU A 178 20.52 -6.31 -2.29
CA LEU A 178 20.43 -6.52 -0.85
C LEU A 178 19.00 -6.92 -0.45
N PHE A 179 18.89 -7.83 0.51
CA PHE A 179 17.63 -8.33 1.05
C PHE A 179 17.76 -8.74 2.53
N SER A 180 16.66 -9.05 3.17
CA SER A 180 16.58 -9.52 4.57
C SER A 180 17.22 -8.55 5.57
N GLY A 181 16.99 -7.24 5.38
CA GLY A 181 17.52 -6.23 6.27
C GLY A 181 19.04 -6.01 6.16
N ASN A 182 19.72 -6.57 5.17
CA ASN A 182 21.11 -6.24 4.88
C ASN A 182 21.14 -4.90 4.14
N LEU A 183 21.41 -3.81 4.83
CA LEU A 183 21.40 -2.46 4.31
C LEU A 183 22.79 -1.83 4.45
N VAL A 184 23.16 -0.96 3.53
CA VAL A 184 24.42 -0.21 3.58
C VAL A 184 24.09 1.28 3.79
N TYR A 185 24.65 1.86 4.83
CA TYR A 185 24.42 3.25 5.17
C TYR A 185 25.65 4.13 5.05
N ASP A 186 25.47 5.36 4.57
CA ASP A 186 26.48 6.39 4.64
C ASP A 186 26.58 6.93 6.08
N THR A 187 27.76 6.75 6.67
CA THR A 187 28.05 7.21 8.04
C THR A 187 28.71 8.60 8.08
N THR A 188 28.87 9.25 6.92
CA THR A 188 29.53 10.57 6.79
C THR A 188 28.57 11.73 7.05
N ARG A 189 27.34 11.47 7.52
CA ARG A 189 26.27 12.45 7.76
C ARG A 189 25.80 13.14 6.48
N THR A 190 25.81 12.41 5.38
CA THR A 190 25.23 12.80 4.11
C THR A 190 23.76 12.37 4.08
N MET A 191 22.88 13.26 3.61
CA MET A 191 21.47 12.96 3.36
C MET A 191 21.20 13.12 1.86
N TYR A 192 20.87 12.03 1.21
CA TYR A 192 20.60 12.00 -0.23
C TYR A 192 19.19 12.49 -0.54
N GLY A 193 19.05 13.30 -1.57
CA GLY A 193 17.77 13.84 -2.00
C GLY A 193 17.64 13.89 -3.52
N PRO A 194 16.40 14.03 -4.04
CA PRO A 194 16.12 13.94 -5.47
C PRO A 194 16.39 15.23 -6.25
N PHE A 195 16.75 16.35 -5.58
CA PHE A 195 16.86 17.64 -6.22
C PHE A 195 18.32 18.11 -6.34
N GLU A 196 18.70 18.51 -7.55
CA GLU A 196 20.00 19.11 -7.80
C GLU A 196 20.17 20.44 -7.03
N PHE A 197 21.41 20.76 -6.69
CA PHE A 197 21.79 22.01 -6.01
C PHE A 197 21.01 22.27 -4.71
N PRO A 198 21.05 21.33 -3.73
CA PRO A 198 20.37 21.53 -2.46
C PRO A 198 21.00 22.72 -1.69
N PHE A 199 20.14 23.50 -1.02
CA PHE A 199 20.59 24.56 -0.14
C PHE A 199 21.06 23.98 1.19
N ALA A 200 22.34 23.61 1.27
CA ALA A 200 22.86 22.72 2.29
C ALA A 200 23.14 23.37 3.66
N ALA A 201 23.40 24.66 3.71
CA ALA A 201 23.88 25.34 4.93
C ALA A 201 22.93 25.20 6.13
N PRO A 202 21.60 25.42 6.01
CA PRO A 202 20.68 25.27 7.14
C PRO A 202 20.71 23.89 7.75
N MET A 203 20.63 22.86 6.93
CA MET A 203 20.59 21.48 7.40
C MET A 203 21.91 21.08 8.06
N ALA A 204 23.05 21.51 7.49
CA ALA A 204 24.37 21.28 8.08
C ALA A 204 24.53 21.97 9.44
N ASP A 205 24.07 23.23 9.55
CA ASP A 205 24.23 24.06 10.75
C ASP A 205 23.30 23.64 11.90
N PHE A 206 22.04 23.24 11.58
CA PHE A 206 21.05 22.92 12.63
C PHE A 206 21.05 21.44 13.04
N VAL A 207 21.11 20.53 12.06
CA VAL A 207 21.00 19.11 12.36
C VAL A 207 22.31 18.34 12.13
N GLY A 208 23.32 19.02 11.60
CA GLY A 208 24.65 18.46 11.38
C GLY A 208 24.71 17.42 10.25
N PHE A 209 23.76 17.44 9.32
CA PHE A 209 23.72 16.58 8.15
C PHE A 209 23.75 17.41 6.88
N ARG A 210 24.46 16.92 5.86
CA ARG A 210 24.62 17.62 4.59
C ARG A 210 23.74 17.01 3.52
N PRO A 211 22.77 17.74 2.95
CA PRO A 211 21.98 17.26 1.83
C PRO A 211 22.83 17.21 0.56
N VAL A 212 22.69 16.14 -0.20
CA VAL A 212 23.39 15.91 -1.47
C VAL A 212 22.39 15.34 -2.47
N PHE A 213 22.45 15.83 -3.70
CA PHE A 213 21.67 15.23 -4.79
C PHE A 213 22.19 13.81 -5.10
N SER A 214 21.26 12.87 -5.24
CA SER A 214 21.54 11.57 -5.84
C SER A 214 20.28 10.97 -6.46
N GLU A 215 20.45 10.38 -7.64
CA GLU A 215 19.33 9.76 -8.37
C GLU A 215 18.81 8.51 -7.67
N HIS A 216 19.67 7.80 -6.92
CA HIS A 216 19.31 6.53 -6.27
C HIS A 216 18.18 6.64 -5.23
N ILE A 217 17.91 7.85 -4.71
CA ILE A 217 16.77 8.03 -3.79
C ILE A 217 15.41 7.77 -4.48
N ASN A 218 15.37 7.81 -5.81
CA ASN A 218 14.21 7.46 -6.62
C ASN A 218 14.26 6.04 -7.19
N ASP A 219 15.33 5.29 -6.87
CA ASP A 219 15.47 3.91 -7.32
C ASP A 219 14.62 2.97 -6.45
N GLU A 220 13.91 2.06 -7.09
CA GLU A 220 13.09 1.04 -6.41
C GLU A 220 13.92 0.08 -5.55
N GLY A 221 15.20 -0.10 -5.85
CA GLY A 221 16.14 -0.88 -5.05
C GLY A 221 16.30 -0.36 -3.61
N LEU A 222 15.98 0.93 -3.37
CA LEU A 222 15.94 1.50 -2.03
C LEU A 222 14.98 0.75 -1.09
N CYS A 223 13.90 0.18 -1.64
CA CYS A 223 12.89 -0.56 -0.88
C CYS A 223 13.23 -2.05 -0.74
N ALA A 224 14.07 -2.59 -1.63
CA ALA A 224 14.34 -4.02 -1.77
C ALA A 224 14.85 -4.66 -0.48
N GLY A 225 15.79 -3.98 0.21
CA GLY A 225 16.46 -4.52 1.38
C GLY A 225 15.55 -4.92 2.54
N CYS A 226 14.43 -4.19 2.73
CA CYS A 226 13.42 -4.48 3.74
C CYS A 226 12.20 -5.22 3.17
N HIS A 227 11.86 -5.00 1.89
CA HIS A 227 10.68 -5.60 1.24
C HIS A 227 11.00 -6.87 0.45
N THR A 228 12.14 -7.51 0.76
CA THR A 228 12.48 -8.88 0.41
C THR A 228 13.08 -9.53 1.65
N LEU A 229 12.35 -10.46 2.26
CA LEU A 229 12.77 -11.16 3.47
C LEU A 229 12.84 -12.66 3.17
N VAL A 230 14.05 -13.18 3.15
CA VAL A 230 14.36 -14.60 3.03
C VAL A 230 15.13 -15.00 4.27
N THR A 231 14.62 -15.96 5.01
CA THR A 231 15.18 -16.42 6.29
C THR A 231 15.50 -17.90 6.23
N ASN A 232 16.35 -18.36 7.12
CA ASN A 232 16.57 -19.79 7.34
C ASN A 232 15.35 -20.36 8.05
N SER A 233 14.91 -21.54 7.63
CA SER A 233 13.82 -22.25 8.29
C SER A 233 14.33 -23.16 9.39
N TYR A 234 13.56 -23.29 10.46
CA TYR A 234 13.79 -24.24 11.53
C TYR A 234 12.77 -25.37 11.47
N ASP A 235 13.18 -26.58 11.90
CA ASP A 235 12.22 -27.69 12.05
C ASP A 235 11.31 -27.49 13.28
N THR A 236 10.38 -28.40 13.47
CA THR A 236 9.43 -28.33 14.60
C THR A 236 10.09 -28.47 15.98
N ASP A 237 11.32 -28.97 16.05
CA ASP A 237 12.14 -29.05 17.26
C ASP A 237 13.03 -27.80 17.45
N GLY A 238 13.02 -26.87 16.53
CA GLY A 238 13.82 -25.63 16.54
C GLY A 238 15.28 -25.85 16.08
N ASN A 239 15.58 -26.88 15.32
CA ASN A 239 16.89 -27.05 14.73
C ASN A 239 16.95 -26.34 13.38
N LEU A 240 18.07 -25.66 13.12
CA LEU A 240 18.31 -25.03 11.83
C LEU A 240 18.34 -26.07 10.72
N THR A 241 17.58 -25.82 9.66
CA THR A 241 17.57 -26.64 8.44
C THR A 241 18.49 -26.03 7.37
N GLU A 242 18.66 -26.74 6.25
CA GLU A 242 19.34 -26.18 5.06
C GLU A 242 18.37 -25.41 4.15
N ASN A 243 17.10 -25.28 4.54
CA ASN A 243 16.08 -24.60 3.75
C ASN A 243 16.05 -23.10 4.02
N PHE A 244 15.78 -22.33 2.98
CA PHE A 244 15.53 -20.91 3.05
C PHE A 244 14.10 -20.65 2.60
N PHE A 245 13.40 -19.80 3.30
CA PHE A 245 12.02 -19.47 3.02
C PHE A 245 11.85 -17.96 2.76
N ALA A 246 11.19 -17.62 1.66
CA ALA A 246 10.83 -16.24 1.36
C ALA A 246 9.52 -15.90 2.06
N GLU A 247 9.61 -15.25 3.21
CA GLU A 247 8.44 -14.84 4.02
C GLU A 247 7.65 -13.73 3.32
N GLN A 248 8.35 -12.80 2.70
CA GLN A 248 7.81 -11.78 1.83
C GLN A 248 8.84 -11.41 0.76
N ALA A 249 8.37 -11.18 -0.46
CA ALA A 249 9.24 -10.89 -1.59
C ALA A 249 8.60 -9.84 -2.53
N THR A 250 8.01 -8.80 -1.95
CA THR A 250 7.28 -7.75 -2.69
C THR A 250 8.13 -7.11 -3.79
N TYR A 251 9.43 -6.92 -3.56
CA TYR A 251 10.33 -6.40 -4.57
C TYR A 251 10.56 -7.40 -5.72
N HIS A 252 10.69 -8.69 -5.42
CA HIS A 252 10.83 -9.73 -6.45
C HIS A 252 9.52 -9.93 -7.24
N GLU A 253 8.36 -9.78 -6.59
CA GLU A 253 7.05 -9.76 -7.27
C GLU A 253 6.98 -8.59 -8.27
N TRP A 254 7.46 -7.39 -7.86
CA TRP A 254 7.52 -6.21 -8.72
C TRP A 254 8.52 -6.39 -9.88
N LEU A 255 9.70 -6.97 -9.65
CA LEU A 255 10.67 -7.28 -10.71
C LEU A 255 10.04 -8.15 -11.80
N ASN A 256 9.13 -9.05 -11.43
CA ASN A 256 8.39 -9.92 -12.32
C ASN A 256 7.06 -9.30 -12.77
N SER A 257 7.05 -8.04 -13.13
CA SER A 257 5.86 -7.31 -13.59
C SER A 257 6.16 -6.41 -14.80
N VAL A 258 5.12 -5.92 -15.46
CA VAL A 258 5.26 -4.89 -16.51
C VAL A 258 5.81 -3.57 -15.96
N TYR A 259 5.73 -3.35 -14.65
CA TYR A 259 6.16 -2.11 -14.00
C TYR A 259 7.67 -2.06 -13.74
N ALA A 260 8.38 -3.18 -13.82
CA ALA A 260 9.83 -3.21 -13.62
C ALA A 260 10.63 -2.61 -14.79
N LYS A 261 10.10 -2.68 -16.00
CA LYS A 261 10.81 -2.25 -17.21
C LYS A 261 9.86 -1.90 -18.36
N GLY A 262 10.39 -1.18 -19.35
CA GLY A 262 9.67 -0.84 -20.58
C GLY A 262 8.82 0.42 -20.45
N GLU A 263 7.81 0.55 -21.30
CA GLU A 263 6.99 1.77 -21.41
C GLU A 263 6.06 1.97 -20.19
N GLU A 264 5.72 0.90 -19.49
CA GLU A 264 4.86 0.93 -18.31
C GLU A 264 5.68 1.00 -17.00
N LYS A 265 7.00 1.22 -17.06
CA LYS A 265 7.84 1.24 -15.86
C LYS A 265 7.32 2.25 -14.82
N GLN A 266 7.12 1.75 -13.59
CA GLN A 266 6.77 2.52 -12.41
C GLN A 266 7.55 1.99 -11.22
N THR A 267 8.23 2.89 -10.50
CA THR A 267 8.96 2.53 -9.28
C THR A 267 8.02 2.39 -8.08
N CYS A 268 8.51 1.81 -6.99
CA CYS A 268 7.76 1.73 -5.73
C CYS A 268 7.31 3.13 -5.27
N GLN A 269 8.21 4.11 -5.38
CA GLN A 269 7.96 5.49 -4.99
C GLN A 269 6.86 6.15 -5.85
N SER A 270 6.71 5.77 -7.12
CA SER A 270 5.68 6.37 -7.99
C SER A 270 4.24 6.10 -7.51
N CYS A 271 4.03 5.01 -6.75
CA CYS A 271 2.74 4.65 -6.17
C CYS A 271 2.65 4.99 -4.67
N HIS A 272 3.72 4.71 -3.88
CA HIS A 272 3.72 4.85 -2.42
C HIS A 272 4.22 6.22 -1.92
N ILE A 273 4.86 7.00 -2.79
CA ILE A 273 5.25 8.40 -2.60
C ILE A 273 4.77 9.17 -3.85
N PRO A 274 3.45 9.27 -4.07
CA PRO A 274 2.91 9.81 -5.31
C PRO A 274 3.42 11.23 -5.53
N ARG A 275 3.61 11.61 -6.82
CA ARG A 275 4.19 12.90 -7.18
C ARG A 275 3.14 13.86 -7.67
N ILE A 276 3.24 15.10 -7.19
CA ILE A 276 2.49 16.25 -7.71
C ILE A 276 3.41 17.14 -8.53
N ASN A 277 2.84 17.88 -9.47
CA ASN A 277 3.58 18.78 -10.36
C ASN A 277 3.61 20.23 -9.83
N ASP A 278 3.00 20.47 -8.69
CA ASP A 278 3.04 21.75 -8.00
C ASP A 278 4.47 22.11 -7.64
N SER A 279 4.76 23.41 -7.66
CA SER A 279 6.08 23.92 -7.31
C SER A 279 6.15 24.18 -5.80
N ILE A 280 6.65 23.20 -5.04
CA ILE A 280 6.64 23.22 -3.58
C ILE A 280 7.95 23.77 -3.01
N VAL A 281 7.87 24.80 -2.17
CA VAL A 281 8.99 25.23 -1.32
C VAL A 281 9.18 24.20 -0.22
N ILE A 282 10.35 23.55 -0.19
CA ILE A 282 10.59 22.35 0.63
C ILE A 282 11.27 22.63 1.98
N SER A 283 11.21 23.84 2.48
CA SER A 283 11.75 24.16 3.80
C SER A 283 10.98 25.34 4.41
N ALA A 284 10.36 25.12 5.56
CA ALA A 284 9.76 26.17 6.36
C ALA A 284 10.80 27.23 6.72
N ASN A 285 10.36 28.47 6.92
CA ASN A 285 11.19 29.64 7.24
C ASN A 285 12.17 30.11 6.13
N TYR A 286 12.15 29.47 4.96
CA TYR A 286 13.02 29.80 3.82
C TYR A 286 12.18 30.11 2.56
N ALA A 287 11.21 31.00 2.69
CA ALA A 287 10.27 31.37 1.62
C ALA A 287 10.92 31.95 0.34
N PHE A 288 12.21 32.30 0.41
CA PHE A 288 13.00 32.79 -0.74
C PHE A 288 13.52 31.62 -1.62
N LEU A 289 13.42 30.39 -1.17
CA LEU A 289 13.82 29.23 -1.96
C LEU A 289 12.83 29.03 -3.11
N GLU A 290 13.38 28.65 -4.26
CA GLU A 290 12.55 28.23 -5.39
C GLU A 290 11.85 26.91 -5.07
N GLY A 291 10.59 26.80 -5.44
CA GLY A 291 9.82 25.57 -5.29
C GLY A 291 10.39 24.45 -6.15
N ARG A 292 10.20 23.22 -5.71
CA ARG A 292 10.68 22.01 -6.36
C ARG A 292 9.52 21.24 -6.98
N SER A 293 9.71 20.75 -8.20
CA SER A 293 8.75 19.96 -8.96
C SER A 293 9.48 18.92 -9.82
N PRO A 294 8.96 17.68 -9.99
CA PRO A 294 7.81 17.15 -9.25
C PRO A 294 8.14 16.91 -7.77
N PHE A 295 7.14 17.04 -6.90
CA PHE A 295 7.29 16.87 -5.45
C PHE A 295 6.65 15.53 -5.02
N GLY A 296 7.34 14.73 -4.18
CA GLY A 296 6.85 13.45 -3.67
C GLY A 296 6.14 13.61 -2.33
N LEU A 297 4.89 13.19 -2.27
CA LEU A 297 4.09 13.13 -1.04
C LEU A 297 4.56 11.95 -0.19
N HIS A 298 4.96 12.20 1.05
CA HIS A 298 5.51 11.18 1.95
C HIS A 298 4.42 10.42 2.73
N GLU A 299 3.30 10.16 2.07
CA GLU A 299 2.18 9.41 2.64
C GLU A 299 2.57 7.98 3.04
N LEU A 300 3.45 7.33 2.26
CA LEU A 300 3.94 5.97 2.49
C LEU A 300 2.82 4.98 2.79
N VAL A 301 1.68 5.16 2.10
CA VAL A 301 0.48 4.35 2.32
C VAL A 301 0.70 2.89 1.90
N GLY A 302 0.21 2.00 2.73
CA GLY A 302 0.20 0.56 2.45
C GLY A 302 -1.23 0.03 2.38
N GLY A 303 -1.47 -1.14 2.97
CA GLY A 303 -2.77 -1.80 2.96
C GLY A 303 -3.31 -2.13 4.37
N ASN A 304 -2.87 -1.47 5.45
CA ASN A 304 -3.27 -1.89 6.80
C ASN A 304 -4.00 -0.79 7.58
N VAL A 305 -5.26 -0.53 7.21
CA VAL A 305 -6.15 0.42 7.90
C VAL A 305 -6.41 -0.02 9.34
N THR A 306 -6.51 -1.32 9.61
CA THR A 306 -6.76 -1.86 10.96
C THR A 306 -5.65 -1.43 11.92
N MET A 307 -4.38 -1.56 11.53
CA MET A 307 -3.28 -1.12 12.38
C MET A 307 -3.20 0.40 12.49
N LEU A 308 -3.51 1.17 11.45
CA LEU A 308 -3.56 2.63 11.55
C LEU A 308 -4.61 3.09 12.57
N ASN A 309 -5.81 2.50 12.57
CA ASN A 309 -6.83 2.75 13.58
C ASN A 309 -6.33 2.38 14.99
N LEU A 310 -5.72 1.20 15.14
CA LEU A 310 -5.20 0.73 16.42
C LEU A 310 -4.10 1.65 16.96
N LEU A 311 -3.16 2.09 16.11
CA LEU A 311 -2.12 3.05 16.49
C LEU A 311 -2.72 4.40 16.92
N LYS A 312 -3.70 4.91 16.18
CA LYS A 312 -4.41 6.15 16.49
C LYS A 312 -5.08 6.09 17.84
N GLU A 313 -5.86 5.04 18.10
CA GLU A 313 -6.60 4.87 19.36
C GLU A 313 -5.69 4.64 20.59
N ASN A 314 -4.48 4.10 20.37
CA ASN A 314 -3.53 3.78 21.43
C ASN A 314 -2.27 4.66 21.43
N LYS A 315 -2.28 5.79 20.69
CA LYS A 315 -1.10 6.62 20.46
C LYS A 315 -0.39 7.10 21.74
N GLU A 316 -1.13 7.43 22.79
CA GLU A 316 -0.54 7.87 24.06
C GLU A 316 0.25 6.73 24.73
N ALA A 317 -0.33 5.52 24.78
CA ALA A 317 0.33 4.34 25.34
C ALA A 317 1.57 3.92 24.53
N LEU A 318 1.53 4.15 23.22
CA LEU A 318 2.61 3.83 22.29
C LEU A 318 3.65 4.95 22.13
N GLY A 319 3.45 6.11 22.78
CA GLY A 319 4.34 7.26 22.67
C GLY A 319 4.35 7.88 21.28
N ILE A 320 3.21 7.88 20.58
CA ILE A 320 3.03 8.48 19.25
C ILE A 320 2.52 9.90 19.43
N LEU A 321 3.19 10.87 18.81
CA LEU A 321 2.89 12.30 18.98
C LEU A 321 2.01 12.87 17.84
N ALA A 322 1.68 12.07 16.84
CA ALA A 322 0.83 12.49 15.74
C ALA A 322 -0.60 12.84 16.19
N THR A 323 -1.23 13.75 15.48
CA THR A 323 -2.62 14.15 15.77
C THR A 323 -3.61 13.13 15.20
N ASP A 324 -4.83 13.12 15.74
CA ASP A 324 -5.92 12.28 15.19
C ASP A 324 -6.24 12.68 13.74
N ALA A 325 -6.23 13.99 13.44
CA ALA A 325 -6.49 14.48 12.09
C ALA A 325 -5.45 13.96 11.07
N ALA A 326 -4.17 13.96 11.42
CA ALA A 326 -3.13 13.41 10.54
C ALA A 326 -3.29 11.89 10.34
N PHE A 327 -3.67 11.13 11.38
CA PHE A 327 -4.02 9.72 11.22
C PHE A 327 -5.24 9.52 10.30
N ASP A 328 -6.28 10.36 10.43
CA ASP A 328 -7.47 10.27 9.60
C ASP A 328 -7.14 10.50 8.11
N GLU A 329 -6.22 11.41 7.80
CA GLU A 329 -5.72 11.66 6.45
C GLU A 329 -4.99 10.42 5.90
N THR A 330 -4.07 9.83 6.66
CA THR A 330 -3.35 8.61 6.27
C THR A 330 -4.29 7.41 6.11
N ILE A 331 -5.29 7.27 6.99
CA ILE A 331 -6.32 6.22 6.88
C ILE A 331 -7.15 6.43 5.61
N ALA A 332 -7.53 7.67 5.30
CA ALA A 332 -8.28 7.99 4.08
C ALA A 332 -7.47 7.69 2.82
N ALA A 333 -6.19 8.09 2.77
CA ALA A 333 -5.28 7.80 1.67
C ALA A 333 -5.05 6.29 1.49
N THR A 334 -4.91 5.54 2.60
CA THR A 334 -4.78 4.07 2.57
C THR A 334 -6.06 3.41 2.03
N ARG A 335 -7.25 3.89 2.42
CA ARG A 335 -8.52 3.41 1.86
C ARG A 335 -8.65 3.73 0.38
N ASP A 336 -8.23 4.91 -0.06
CA ASP A 336 -8.22 5.30 -1.48
C ASP A 336 -7.30 4.37 -2.29
N MET A 337 -6.10 4.07 -1.80
CA MET A 337 -5.17 3.12 -2.44
C MET A 337 -5.83 1.75 -2.60
N LEU A 338 -6.42 1.19 -1.55
CA LEU A 338 -7.08 -0.11 -1.57
C LEU A 338 -8.29 -0.12 -2.51
N GLN A 339 -9.19 0.87 -2.40
CA GLN A 339 -10.49 0.84 -3.05
C GLN A 339 -10.48 1.32 -4.50
N ARG A 340 -9.50 2.13 -4.91
CA ARG A 340 -9.49 2.75 -6.24
C ARG A 340 -8.30 2.38 -7.09
N ARG A 341 -7.20 1.90 -6.49
CA ARG A 341 -5.93 1.73 -7.21
C ARG A 341 -5.43 0.28 -7.25
N SER A 342 -5.97 -0.61 -6.43
CA SER A 342 -5.39 -1.94 -6.23
C SER A 342 -6.00 -3.02 -7.10
N LEU A 343 -7.33 -3.04 -7.29
CA LEU A 343 -8.04 -4.09 -8.03
C LEU A 343 -9.12 -3.53 -8.96
N ASP A 344 -9.40 -4.26 -10.04
CA ASP A 344 -10.64 -4.17 -10.80
C ASP A 344 -11.46 -5.47 -10.61
N LEU A 345 -12.79 -5.35 -10.64
CA LEU A 345 -13.73 -6.47 -10.51
C LEU A 345 -14.78 -6.38 -11.61
N ASP A 346 -14.96 -7.46 -12.35
CA ASP A 346 -15.94 -7.56 -13.42
C ASP A 346 -16.86 -8.78 -13.16
N LEU A 347 -18.17 -8.57 -13.12
CA LEU A 347 -19.20 -9.62 -13.02
C LEU A 347 -19.91 -9.79 -14.36
N THR A 348 -19.86 -10.98 -14.91
CA THR A 348 -20.45 -11.29 -16.22
C THR A 348 -21.42 -12.48 -16.12
N VAL A 349 -22.60 -12.36 -16.72
CA VAL A 349 -23.52 -13.49 -16.88
C VAL A 349 -23.04 -14.37 -18.05
N VAL A 350 -22.70 -15.60 -17.75
CA VAL A 350 -22.37 -16.63 -18.77
C VAL A 350 -23.64 -17.31 -19.26
N GLU A 351 -24.48 -17.72 -18.31
CA GLU A 351 -25.74 -18.41 -18.61
C GLU A 351 -26.80 -18.05 -17.57
N ALA A 352 -28.04 -17.84 -18.01
CA ALA A 352 -29.21 -17.72 -17.16
C ALA A 352 -30.18 -18.85 -17.54
N GLY A 353 -29.79 -20.07 -17.16
CA GLY A 353 -30.44 -21.30 -17.56
C GLY A 353 -31.75 -21.59 -16.81
N LYS A 354 -32.27 -22.82 -17.02
CA LYS A 354 -33.48 -23.28 -16.34
C LYS A 354 -33.21 -23.77 -14.91
N ASP A 355 -32.11 -24.49 -14.73
CA ASP A 355 -31.80 -25.17 -13.47
C ASP A 355 -30.59 -24.53 -12.76
N THR A 356 -29.75 -23.84 -13.53
CA THR A 356 -28.51 -23.21 -13.07
C THR A 356 -28.35 -21.83 -13.71
N ALA A 357 -27.87 -20.88 -12.96
CA ALA A 357 -27.32 -19.61 -13.46
C ALA A 357 -25.80 -19.61 -13.28
N VAL A 358 -25.07 -19.20 -14.33
CA VAL A 358 -23.60 -19.22 -14.36
C VAL A 358 -23.05 -17.81 -14.53
N PHE A 359 -22.11 -17.45 -13.68
CA PHE A 359 -21.47 -16.15 -13.65
C PHE A 359 -19.96 -16.30 -13.65
N ASP A 360 -19.26 -15.48 -14.42
CA ASP A 360 -17.83 -15.31 -14.30
C ASP A 360 -17.55 -14.04 -13.49
N VAL A 361 -16.76 -14.19 -12.45
CA VAL A 361 -16.26 -13.09 -11.63
C VAL A 361 -14.76 -12.96 -11.88
N LYS A 362 -14.37 -11.90 -12.56
CA LYS A 362 -12.98 -11.64 -12.88
C LYS A 362 -12.41 -10.60 -11.93
N VAL A 363 -11.32 -10.96 -11.24
CA VAL A 363 -10.52 -10.03 -10.43
C VAL A 363 -9.21 -9.74 -11.16
N THR A 364 -8.86 -8.46 -11.31
CA THR A 364 -7.63 -8.04 -11.99
C THR A 364 -6.78 -7.19 -11.03
N ASN A 365 -5.53 -7.58 -10.86
CA ASN A 365 -4.57 -6.88 -10.04
C ASN A 365 -4.00 -5.68 -10.82
N ARG A 366 -4.03 -4.49 -10.21
CA ARG A 366 -3.46 -3.25 -10.72
C ARG A 366 -2.19 -2.83 -9.99
N ALA A 367 -1.88 -3.48 -8.85
CA ALA A 367 -0.64 -3.23 -8.13
C ALA A 367 0.59 -3.78 -8.90
N GLY A 368 1.75 -3.24 -8.60
CA GLY A 368 3.01 -3.68 -9.20
C GLY A 368 3.57 -4.98 -8.60
N HIS A 369 2.89 -5.59 -7.67
CA HIS A 369 3.25 -6.80 -6.93
C HIS A 369 2.03 -7.70 -6.78
N LYS A 370 2.17 -8.90 -6.23
CA LYS A 370 1.01 -9.76 -5.95
C LYS A 370 -0.01 -9.04 -5.06
N PHE A 371 -1.26 -9.42 -5.16
CA PHE A 371 -2.31 -8.91 -4.29
C PHE A 371 -3.06 -10.06 -3.61
N PRO A 372 -3.18 -10.03 -2.26
CA PRO A 372 -2.43 -9.17 -1.33
C PRO A 372 -0.92 -9.45 -1.33
N SER A 373 -0.08 -8.53 -0.82
CA SER A 373 1.38 -8.71 -0.77
C SER A 373 1.96 -8.34 0.59
N GLY A 374 3.24 -8.66 0.79
CA GLY A 374 4.00 -8.44 2.00
C GLY A 374 3.77 -9.54 3.03
N TYR A 375 3.52 -9.16 4.29
CA TYR A 375 3.39 -10.10 5.39
C TYR A 375 2.28 -11.14 5.14
N PRO A 376 2.52 -12.44 5.39
CA PRO A 376 1.62 -13.54 4.96
C PRO A 376 0.28 -13.64 5.70
N SER A 377 0.00 -12.78 6.69
CA SER A 377 -1.34 -12.73 7.32
C SER A 377 -2.43 -12.24 6.38
N ARG A 378 -2.09 -11.47 5.35
CA ARG A 378 -3.04 -10.73 4.52
C ARG A 378 -3.80 -11.64 3.60
N ARG A 379 -5.14 -11.47 3.56
CA ARG A 379 -6.00 -12.20 2.64
C ARG A 379 -7.04 -11.31 1.97
N ALA A 380 -7.51 -11.74 0.79
CA ALA A 380 -8.60 -11.12 0.07
C ALA A 380 -9.66 -12.18 -0.24
N ILE A 381 -10.89 -11.94 0.20
CA ILE A 381 -12.01 -12.88 0.11
C ILE A 381 -12.91 -12.39 -1.03
N LEU A 382 -13.26 -13.30 -1.93
CA LEU A 382 -14.25 -13.04 -2.96
C LEU A 382 -15.63 -13.41 -2.42
N GLN A 383 -16.43 -12.41 -2.12
CA GLN A 383 -17.81 -12.57 -1.67
C GLN A 383 -18.75 -12.56 -2.87
N PHE A 384 -19.66 -13.52 -2.92
CA PHE A 384 -20.71 -13.61 -3.92
C PHE A 384 -22.06 -13.85 -3.23
N VAL A 385 -23.07 -13.05 -3.56
CA VAL A 385 -24.44 -13.18 -2.99
C VAL A 385 -25.46 -13.00 -4.10
N ALA A 386 -26.33 -13.99 -4.28
CA ALA A 386 -27.48 -13.92 -5.18
C ALA A 386 -28.78 -13.95 -4.38
N VAL A 387 -29.60 -12.91 -4.60
CA VAL A 387 -30.90 -12.79 -3.92
C VAL A 387 -32.05 -12.72 -4.92
N THR A 388 -33.17 -13.24 -4.53
CA THR A 388 -34.42 -13.18 -5.28
C THR A 388 -34.98 -11.75 -5.31
N GLU A 389 -36.00 -11.49 -6.13
CA GLU A 389 -36.70 -10.20 -6.16
C GLU A 389 -37.47 -9.90 -4.85
N THR A 390 -37.72 -10.91 -4.01
CA THR A 390 -38.32 -10.78 -2.67
C THR A 390 -37.29 -10.51 -1.57
N GLY A 391 -35.99 -10.59 -1.90
CA GLY A 391 -34.88 -10.38 -0.96
C GLY A 391 -34.40 -11.64 -0.25
N ASP A 392 -34.94 -12.82 -0.63
CA ASP A 392 -34.49 -14.09 -0.07
C ASP A 392 -33.14 -14.50 -0.70
N THR A 393 -32.18 -14.92 0.12
CA THR A 393 -30.89 -15.44 -0.38
C THR A 393 -31.08 -16.76 -1.08
N LEU A 394 -30.66 -16.85 -2.33
CA LEU A 394 -30.69 -18.07 -3.13
C LEU A 394 -29.34 -18.79 -3.09
N PHE A 395 -28.25 -18.07 -3.03
CA PHE A 395 -26.89 -18.57 -2.94
C PHE A 395 -25.99 -17.52 -2.32
N GLN A 396 -25.04 -17.94 -1.48
CA GLN A 396 -24.01 -17.07 -0.95
C GLN A 396 -22.70 -17.82 -0.74
N SER A 397 -21.58 -17.14 -0.93
CA SER A 397 -20.22 -17.62 -0.65
C SER A 397 -19.39 -16.47 -0.14
N GLY A 398 -18.46 -16.72 0.81
CA GLY A 398 -17.56 -15.71 1.35
C GLY A 398 -18.23 -14.66 2.24
N VAL A 399 -19.33 -15.00 2.88
CA VAL A 399 -19.99 -14.14 3.88
C VAL A 399 -19.27 -14.28 5.21
N LEU A 400 -19.01 -13.14 5.86
CA LEU A 400 -18.32 -13.07 7.14
C LEU A 400 -19.30 -13.13 8.30
N ASP A 401 -18.90 -13.77 9.39
CA ASP A 401 -19.61 -13.76 10.68
C ASP A 401 -19.39 -12.47 11.47
N ASP A 402 -19.95 -12.40 12.67
CA ASP A 402 -19.82 -11.23 13.55
C ASP A 402 -18.38 -11.00 14.06
N ASN A 403 -17.48 -11.98 13.94
CA ASN A 403 -16.07 -11.89 14.30
C ASN A 403 -15.17 -11.61 13.09
N TRP A 404 -15.76 -11.34 11.94
CA TRP A 404 -15.06 -11.12 10.68
C TRP A 404 -14.33 -12.38 10.15
N GLU A 405 -14.73 -13.58 10.54
CA GLU A 405 -14.26 -14.82 9.94
C GLU A 405 -15.26 -15.32 8.91
N VAL A 406 -14.78 -16.05 7.92
CA VAL A 406 -15.65 -16.75 6.98
C VAL A 406 -16.26 -17.95 7.70
N ALA A 407 -17.57 -18.09 7.63
CA ALA A 407 -18.26 -19.23 8.23
C ALA A 407 -17.82 -20.54 7.56
N ASP A 408 -17.74 -21.60 8.36
CA ASP A 408 -17.53 -23.00 7.92
C ASP A 408 -16.24 -23.25 7.12
N LEU A 409 -15.20 -22.40 7.29
CA LEU A 409 -13.88 -22.58 6.67
C LEU A 409 -13.27 -23.93 6.99
N ASP A 410 -12.53 -24.51 6.02
CA ASP A 410 -11.61 -25.61 6.29
C ASP A 410 -10.65 -25.23 7.44
N PRO A 411 -10.46 -26.10 8.46
CA PRO A 411 -9.60 -25.79 9.60
C PRO A 411 -8.16 -25.40 9.22
N ALA A 412 -7.65 -25.93 8.09
CA ALA A 412 -6.32 -25.62 7.61
C ALA A 412 -6.32 -24.34 6.75
N PHE A 413 -6.95 -24.36 5.59
CA PHE A 413 -7.14 -23.22 4.67
C PHE A 413 -8.02 -23.66 3.50
N GLU A 414 -8.72 -22.71 2.87
CA GLU A 414 -9.47 -22.97 1.64
C GLU A 414 -8.50 -23.18 0.46
N PRO A 415 -8.75 -24.17 -0.43
CA PRO A 415 -8.00 -24.29 -1.66
C PRO A 415 -8.26 -23.11 -2.61
N HIS A 416 -7.61 -23.11 -3.76
CA HIS A 416 -8.00 -22.22 -4.85
C HIS A 416 -9.11 -22.86 -5.65
N TYR A 417 -10.16 -22.11 -5.95
CA TYR A 417 -11.32 -22.54 -6.73
C TYR A 417 -11.37 -21.84 -8.09
N ASN A 418 -11.45 -22.61 -9.16
CA ASN A 418 -11.78 -22.10 -10.49
C ASN A 418 -13.31 -22.06 -10.70
N ILE A 419 -14.02 -23.02 -10.08
CA ILE A 419 -15.48 -23.13 -10.10
C ILE A 419 -15.97 -23.23 -8.65
N ILE A 420 -17.03 -22.50 -8.33
CA ILE A 420 -17.75 -22.55 -7.06
C ILE A 420 -19.21 -22.90 -7.38
N ASP A 421 -19.69 -24.02 -6.88
CA ASP A 421 -21.07 -24.50 -7.05
C ASP A 421 -21.74 -24.83 -5.71
N ASN A 422 -21.02 -24.69 -4.61
CA ASN A 422 -21.46 -24.96 -3.24
C ASN A 422 -21.22 -23.72 -2.36
N GLU A 423 -22.12 -23.40 -1.44
CA GLU A 423 -22.00 -22.27 -0.51
C GLU A 423 -20.85 -22.43 0.50
N ASP A 424 -20.42 -23.67 0.76
CA ASP A 424 -19.27 -23.98 1.64
C ASP A 424 -17.92 -23.70 0.97
N GLU A 425 -17.87 -23.47 -0.33
CA GLU A 425 -16.67 -23.15 -1.11
C GLU A 425 -16.45 -21.64 -1.14
N VAL A 426 -15.25 -21.17 -0.76
CA VAL A 426 -14.91 -19.75 -0.72
C VAL A 426 -13.59 -19.48 -1.38
N GLN A 427 -13.58 -18.63 -2.41
CA GLN A 427 -12.32 -18.17 -2.99
C GLN A 427 -11.65 -17.14 -2.08
N ILE A 428 -10.47 -17.51 -1.56
CA ILE A 428 -9.63 -16.64 -0.74
C ILE A 428 -8.26 -16.55 -1.42
N TYR A 429 -7.81 -15.35 -1.73
CA TYR A 429 -6.46 -15.06 -2.22
C TYR A 429 -5.55 -14.78 -1.04
N GLU A 430 -4.56 -15.64 -0.80
CA GLU A 430 -3.70 -15.58 0.37
C GLU A 430 -2.39 -16.36 0.15
N PHE A 431 -1.43 -16.13 1.02
CA PHE A 431 -0.25 -16.97 1.16
C PHE A 431 -0.35 -17.77 2.44
N VAL A 432 -0.29 -19.08 2.32
CA VAL A 432 -0.38 -20.01 3.46
C VAL A 432 0.95 -20.73 3.62
N THR A 433 1.54 -20.60 4.80
CA THR A 433 2.84 -21.18 5.14
C THR A 433 2.69 -22.51 5.86
N GLY A 434 3.57 -23.44 5.56
CA GLY A 434 3.68 -24.74 6.21
C GLY A 434 5.03 -24.95 6.86
N ASP A 435 5.04 -25.72 7.96
CA ASP A 435 6.25 -26.14 8.65
C ASP A 435 6.98 -27.29 7.92
N SER A 436 8.07 -27.80 8.50
CA SER A 436 8.86 -28.90 7.94
C SER A 436 8.11 -30.24 7.85
N GLU A 437 6.97 -30.39 8.53
CA GLU A 437 6.08 -31.52 8.43
C GLU A 437 4.91 -31.31 7.43
N GLY A 438 4.84 -30.11 6.81
CA GLY A 438 3.77 -29.73 5.89
C GLY A 438 2.47 -29.34 6.58
N LYS A 439 2.49 -28.98 7.85
CA LYS A 439 1.33 -28.47 8.58
C LYS A 439 1.30 -26.94 8.53
N PHE A 440 0.09 -26.38 8.52
CA PHE A 440 -0.09 -24.93 8.62
C PHE A 440 0.64 -24.36 9.85
N THR A 441 1.39 -23.29 9.62
CA THR A 441 2.05 -22.53 10.68
C THR A 441 1.96 -21.04 10.45
N THR A 442 1.84 -20.28 11.52
CA THR A 442 1.99 -18.80 11.49
C THR A 442 3.34 -18.36 12.08
N LEU A 443 4.16 -19.29 12.59
CA LEU A 443 5.51 -19.02 13.04
C LEU A 443 6.43 -18.86 11.82
N LEU A 444 7.02 -17.68 11.67
CA LEU A 444 7.86 -17.37 10.51
C LEU A 444 9.17 -18.15 10.54
N GLU A 445 9.74 -18.37 11.73
CA GLU A 445 10.94 -19.20 11.88
C GLU A 445 10.71 -20.67 11.49
N GLN A 446 9.47 -21.16 11.61
CA GLN A 446 9.08 -22.51 11.15
C GLN A 446 8.61 -22.58 9.72
N ALA A 447 8.40 -21.45 9.05
CA ALA A 447 7.96 -21.43 7.67
C ALA A 447 8.98 -22.13 6.78
N PHE A 448 8.59 -23.26 6.19
CA PHE A 448 9.46 -24.15 5.45
C PHE A 448 9.03 -24.33 4.00
N ILE A 449 7.73 -24.40 3.76
CA ILE A 449 7.12 -24.51 2.43
C ILE A 449 5.92 -23.59 2.31
N GLY A 450 5.59 -23.18 1.09
CA GLY A 450 4.27 -22.64 0.77
C GLY A 450 3.28 -23.81 0.61
N LEU A 451 2.17 -23.77 1.33
CA LEU A 451 1.06 -24.72 1.15
C LEU A 451 0.09 -24.22 0.07
N LYS A 452 -0.07 -22.90 0.00
CA LYS A 452 -0.88 -22.19 -0.99
C LYS A 452 -0.28 -20.81 -1.23
N ASP A 453 -0.13 -20.42 -2.46
CA ASP A 453 0.07 -19.02 -2.87
C ASP A 453 -0.73 -18.78 -4.16
N ASN A 454 -1.98 -18.37 -3.97
CA ASN A 454 -2.87 -17.96 -5.04
C ASN A 454 -3.13 -16.45 -5.01
N ARG A 455 -2.24 -15.66 -4.39
CA ARG A 455 -2.31 -14.20 -4.46
C ARG A 455 -2.23 -13.77 -5.92
N ILE A 456 -3.12 -12.90 -6.33
CA ILE A 456 -3.24 -12.51 -7.74
C ILE A 456 -1.96 -11.84 -8.21
N PRO A 457 -1.22 -12.38 -9.19
CA PRO A 457 0.04 -11.81 -9.65
C PRO A 457 -0.14 -10.42 -10.28
N PRO A 458 0.92 -9.59 -10.33
CA PRO A 458 0.87 -8.36 -11.11
C PRO A 458 0.83 -8.67 -12.62
N ARG A 459 0.39 -7.70 -13.42
CA ARG A 459 0.42 -7.82 -14.88
C ARG A 459 1.85 -8.05 -15.37
N GLY A 460 2.01 -8.96 -16.32
CA GLY A 460 3.28 -9.36 -16.89
C GLY A 460 4.05 -10.40 -16.10
N PHE A 461 3.50 -10.91 -14.99
CA PHE A 461 4.12 -11.94 -14.16
C PHE A 461 4.29 -13.25 -14.93
N ARG A 462 5.50 -13.84 -14.84
CA ARG A 462 5.87 -15.02 -15.63
C ARG A 462 6.57 -16.07 -14.77
N ASN A 463 6.31 -17.33 -15.07
CA ASN A 463 6.92 -18.47 -14.39
C ASN A 463 8.37 -18.76 -14.83
N ASP A 464 8.82 -18.18 -15.96
CA ASP A 464 10.21 -18.28 -16.45
C ASP A 464 11.08 -17.08 -16.04
N HIS A 465 10.59 -16.17 -15.19
CA HIS A 465 11.36 -15.03 -14.70
C HIS A 465 12.40 -15.46 -13.66
N SER A 466 13.56 -14.78 -13.62
CA SER A 466 14.68 -15.11 -12.73
C SER A 466 14.36 -15.02 -11.23
N THR A 467 13.33 -14.27 -10.85
CA THR A 467 12.88 -14.14 -9.44
C THR A 467 11.76 -15.12 -9.09
N TYR A 468 11.30 -15.94 -10.02
CA TYR A 468 10.13 -16.79 -9.81
C TYR A 468 10.28 -17.73 -8.61
N ASP A 469 11.48 -18.26 -8.36
CA ASP A 469 11.73 -19.20 -7.26
C ASP A 469 11.40 -18.63 -5.87
N THR A 470 11.40 -17.31 -5.71
CA THR A 470 11.03 -16.64 -4.45
C THR A 470 9.58 -16.17 -4.40
N VAL A 471 8.87 -16.22 -5.54
CA VAL A 471 7.50 -15.70 -5.68
C VAL A 471 6.57 -16.67 -6.41
N THR A 472 6.81 -17.98 -6.26
CA THR A 472 6.06 -19.04 -6.92
C THR A 472 4.57 -18.94 -6.66
N ILE A 473 3.76 -19.39 -7.64
CA ILE A 473 2.37 -19.76 -7.45
C ILE A 473 2.36 -21.16 -6.84
N VAL A 474 1.56 -21.42 -5.81
CA VAL A 474 1.57 -22.68 -5.09
C VAL A 474 0.14 -23.21 -4.89
N GLY A 475 -0.04 -24.52 -4.99
CA GLY A 475 -1.30 -25.19 -4.75
C GLY A 475 -2.17 -25.29 -6.00
N ALA A 476 -3.50 -25.35 -5.82
CA ALA A 476 -4.45 -25.61 -6.90
C ALA A 476 -4.49 -24.54 -7.99
N ALA A 477 -4.07 -23.32 -7.70
CA ALA A 477 -3.94 -22.23 -8.69
C ALA A 477 -3.00 -22.56 -9.86
N LEU A 478 -2.04 -23.47 -9.67
CA LEU A 478 -1.16 -23.95 -10.75
C LEU A 478 -1.90 -24.78 -11.82
N ALA A 479 -3.04 -25.34 -11.47
CA ALA A 479 -3.86 -26.16 -12.36
C ALA A 479 -5.02 -25.38 -12.99
N ASP A 480 -5.15 -24.09 -12.66
CA ASP A 480 -6.18 -23.21 -13.22
C ASP A 480 -5.68 -22.54 -14.49
N ASP A 481 -6.29 -22.87 -15.62
CA ASP A 481 -5.90 -22.39 -16.95
C ASP A 481 -6.16 -20.88 -17.14
N ASN A 482 -6.90 -20.24 -16.25
CA ASN A 482 -7.20 -18.81 -16.34
C ASN A 482 -6.49 -17.96 -15.26
N PHE A 483 -5.94 -18.58 -14.19
CA PHE A 483 -5.18 -17.86 -13.17
C PHE A 483 -3.87 -17.31 -13.75
N ASN A 484 -3.76 -15.98 -13.85
CA ASN A 484 -2.65 -15.27 -14.50
C ASN A 484 -2.55 -15.50 -16.03
N PHE A 485 -3.59 -16.02 -16.67
CA PHE A 485 -3.61 -16.28 -18.11
C PHE A 485 -4.74 -15.49 -18.81
N ASN A 486 -4.49 -15.16 -20.08
CA ASN A 486 -5.50 -14.71 -21.03
C ASN A 486 -5.43 -15.64 -22.25
N GLY A 487 -6.28 -16.64 -22.26
CA GLY A 487 -6.17 -17.78 -23.18
C GLY A 487 -4.86 -18.54 -22.93
N THR A 488 -3.94 -18.52 -23.90
CA THR A 488 -2.63 -19.18 -23.77
C THR A 488 -1.50 -18.22 -23.36
N SER A 489 -1.81 -16.95 -23.14
CA SER A 489 -0.81 -15.93 -22.83
C SER A 489 -0.75 -15.71 -21.31
N GLU A 490 0.39 -16.01 -20.72
CA GLU A 490 0.69 -15.76 -19.31
C GLU A 490 0.91 -14.26 -19.04
N GLY A 491 0.65 -13.83 -17.81
CA GLY A 491 0.89 -12.46 -17.36
C GLY A 491 -0.33 -11.55 -17.45
N SER A 492 -1.54 -12.10 -17.39
CA SER A 492 -2.77 -11.30 -17.37
C SER A 492 -2.89 -10.45 -16.10
N GLY A 493 -2.32 -10.92 -14.99
CA GLY A 493 -2.52 -10.32 -13.66
C GLY A 493 -3.95 -10.46 -13.17
N SER A 494 -4.67 -11.50 -13.59
CA SER A 494 -6.09 -11.67 -13.26
C SER A 494 -6.43 -13.14 -13.01
N ASP A 495 -7.56 -13.33 -12.35
CA ASP A 495 -8.21 -14.61 -12.12
C ASP A 495 -9.69 -14.51 -12.46
N ILE A 496 -10.31 -15.61 -12.90
CA ILE A 496 -11.74 -15.72 -13.18
C ILE A 496 -12.30 -16.90 -12.39
N VAL A 497 -13.12 -16.60 -11.40
CA VAL A 497 -13.88 -17.63 -10.66
C VAL A 497 -15.27 -17.75 -11.24
N GLN A 498 -15.64 -18.94 -11.66
CA GLN A 498 -16.97 -19.23 -12.20
C GLN A 498 -17.92 -19.69 -11.08
N TYR A 499 -18.99 -18.95 -10.86
CA TYR A 499 -20.06 -19.32 -9.93
C TYR A 499 -21.19 -20.01 -10.68
N GLN A 500 -21.49 -21.26 -10.31
CA GLN A 500 -22.56 -22.09 -10.89
C GLN A 500 -23.69 -22.26 -9.87
N ILE A 501 -24.69 -21.38 -9.90
CA ILE A 501 -25.72 -21.29 -8.87
C ILE A 501 -26.90 -22.17 -9.20
N PRO A 502 -27.26 -23.15 -8.34
CA PRO A 502 -28.47 -23.94 -8.51
C PRO A 502 -29.72 -23.07 -8.28
N LEU A 503 -30.59 -22.99 -9.26
CA LEU A 503 -31.82 -22.18 -9.17
C LEU A 503 -32.94 -22.81 -8.35
N ASN A 504 -32.86 -24.09 -8.03
CA ASN A 504 -33.84 -24.82 -7.19
C ASN A 504 -35.31 -24.58 -7.63
N ASN A 505 -35.55 -24.59 -8.95
CA ASN A 505 -36.81 -24.21 -9.60
C ASN A 505 -37.25 -22.77 -9.43
N TYR A 506 -36.43 -21.87 -8.92
CA TYR A 506 -36.76 -20.47 -8.86
C TYR A 506 -36.94 -19.89 -10.27
N THR A 507 -37.97 -19.07 -10.41
CA THR A 507 -38.28 -18.32 -11.63
C THR A 507 -38.57 -16.87 -11.24
N GLY A 508 -37.89 -15.95 -11.86
CA GLY A 508 -38.04 -14.51 -11.53
C GLY A 508 -36.76 -13.74 -11.75
N ASN A 509 -36.67 -12.59 -11.13
CA ASN A 509 -35.49 -11.75 -11.23
C ASN A 509 -34.53 -12.04 -10.08
N LEU A 510 -33.24 -12.21 -10.41
CA LEU A 510 -32.14 -12.28 -9.46
C LEU A 510 -31.41 -10.93 -9.41
N ASN A 511 -30.97 -10.55 -8.21
CA ASN A 511 -29.95 -9.55 -7.99
C ASN A 511 -28.70 -10.24 -7.49
N VAL A 512 -27.57 -10.02 -8.17
CA VAL A 512 -26.27 -10.61 -7.82
C VAL A 512 -25.33 -9.52 -7.40
N TYR A 513 -24.70 -9.69 -6.24
CA TYR A 513 -23.73 -8.79 -5.65
C TYR A 513 -22.41 -9.53 -5.47
N VAL A 514 -21.33 -8.92 -5.94
CA VAL A 514 -19.98 -9.43 -5.72
C VAL A 514 -19.11 -8.35 -5.10
N ALA A 515 -18.18 -8.77 -4.25
CA ALA A 515 -17.23 -7.86 -3.62
C ALA A 515 -15.90 -8.58 -3.35
N VAL A 516 -14.79 -7.84 -3.40
CA VAL A 516 -13.53 -8.28 -2.82
C VAL A 516 -13.39 -7.62 -1.46
N ILE A 517 -13.23 -8.44 -0.43
CA ILE A 517 -13.09 -8.05 0.97
C ILE A 517 -11.65 -8.31 1.40
N TYR A 518 -10.95 -7.28 1.89
CA TYR A 518 -9.56 -7.38 2.30
C TYR A 518 -9.41 -7.34 3.80
N GLN A 519 -8.61 -8.25 4.35
CA GLN A 519 -8.26 -8.34 5.76
C GLN A 519 -6.73 -8.39 5.91
N PRO A 520 -6.12 -7.39 6.59
CA PRO A 520 -4.69 -7.44 6.89
C PRO A 520 -4.34 -8.36 8.05
N LEU A 521 -5.25 -8.50 9.03
CA LEU A 521 -5.09 -9.26 10.27
C LEU A 521 -6.34 -10.13 10.51
N PRO A 522 -6.52 -11.22 9.77
CA PRO A 522 -7.68 -12.10 9.94
C PRO A 522 -7.62 -12.88 11.26
N PRO A 523 -8.77 -13.17 11.90
CA PRO A 523 -8.82 -13.86 13.19
C PRO A 523 -8.04 -15.18 13.19
N ARG A 524 -8.14 -15.96 12.12
CA ARG A 524 -7.46 -17.24 11.94
C ARG A 524 -5.93 -17.15 12.02
N TRP A 525 -5.35 -16.07 11.48
CA TRP A 525 -3.91 -15.84 11.58
C TRP A 525 -3.49 -15.43 12.99
N MET A 526 -4.36 -14.67 13.69
CA MET A 526 -4.07 -14.15 15.02
C MET A 526 -4.20 -15.20 16.12
N GLN A 527 -5.11 -16.17 15.97
CA GLN A 527 -5.46 -17.11 17.03
C GLN A 527 -4.26 -17.90 17.58
N PRO A 528 -3.36 -18.50 16.77
CA PRO A 528 -2.21 -19.22 17.30
C PRO A 528 -1.27 -18.37 18.18
N MET A 529 -1.14 -17.09 17.87
CA MET A 529 -0.39 -16.15 18.70
C MET A 529 -1.14 -15.83 19.99
N PHE A 530 -2.44 -15.63 19.95
CA PHE A 530 -3.27 -15.33 21.13
C PHE A 530 -3.44 -16.51 22.09
N ASP A 531 -3.10 -17.73 21.67
CA ASP A 531 -3.03 -18.92 22.53
C ASP A 531 -1.77 -18.92 23.40
N THR A 532 -0.81 -18.02 23.12
CA THR A 532 0.41 -17.81 23.91
C THR A 532 0.30 -16.51 24.72
N SER A 533 0.71 -16.53 25.99
CA SER A 533 0.68 -15.35 26.86
C SER A 533 2.10 -14.83 27.10
N THR A 534 2.33 -13.59 26.66
CA THR A 534 3.49 -12.75 27.01
C THR A 534 3.00 -11.32 27.21
N PRO A 535 3.77 -10.43 27.87
CA PRO A 535 3.33 -9.04 28.05
C PRO A 535 3.00 -8.32 26.73
N GLU A 536 3.76 -8.59 25.67
CA GLU A 536 3.59 -7.99 24.35
C GLU A 536 2.33 -8.53 23.66
N ILE A 537 2.11 -9.84 23.70
CA ILE A 537 0.93 -10.50 23.12
C ILE A 537 -0.34 -10.05 23.84
N ASP A 538 -0.33 -10.08 25.17
CA ASP A 538 -1.48 -9.69 26.01
C ASP A 538 -1.84 -8.21 25.79
N THR A 539 -0.83 -7.34 25.69
CA THR A 539 -1.01 -5.92 25.39
C THR A 539 -1.62 -5.70 24.00
N PHE A 540 -1.04 -6.34 22.98
CA PHE A 540 -1.57 -6.26 21.62
C PHE A 540 -2.99 -6.81 21.53
N LYS A 541 -3.24 -7.98 22.16
CA LYS A 541 -4.57 -8.59 22.19
C LYS A 541 -5.61 -7.65 22.80
N GLN A 542 -5.27 -6.99 23.92
CA GLN A 542 -6.17 -6.02 24.54
C GLN A 542 -6.47 -4.83 23.60
N MET A 543 -5.45 -4.31 22.89
CA MET A 543 -5.64 -3.24 21.94
C MET A 543 -6.49 -3.69 20.74
N PHE A 544 -6.22 -4.90 20.22
CA PHE A 544 -6.92 -5.49 19.09
C PHE A 544 -8.39 -5.78 19.39
N ASP A 545 -8.69 -6.35 20.55
CA ASP A 545 -10.06 -6.67 20.99
C ASP A 545 -10.92 -5.39 21.17
N ASN A 546 -10.31 -4.23 21.40
CA ASN A 546 -10.98 -2.94 21.53
C ASN A 546 -10.97 -2.08 20.26
N ASN A 547 -10.36 -2.56 19.18
CA ASN A 547 -10.21 -1.84 17.93
C ASN A 547 -11.36 -2.16 16.96
N ASP A 548 -11.63 -1.26 16.02
CA ASP A 548 -12.46 -1.57 14.85
C ASP A 548 -11.67 -2.43 13.86
N ASN A 549 -11.92 -3.73 13.88
CA ASN A 549 -11.27 -4.73 13.03
C ASN A 549 -12.09 -5.05 11.76
N ALA A 550 -13.10 -4.23 11.45
CA ALA A 550 -13.92 -4.42 10.26
C ALA A 550 -13.04 -4.47 8.99
N PRO A 551 -13.27 -5.45 8.12
CA PRO A 551 -12.52 -5.58 6.88
C PRO A 551 -12.83 -4.46 5.89
N ILE A 552 -11.97 -4.30 4.91
CA ILE A 552 -12.15 -3.30 3.85
C ILE A 552 -12.83 -3.95 2.64
N TYR A 553 -14.02 -3.47 2.31
CA TYR A 553 -14.64 -3.74 1.02
C TYR A 553 -13.91 -2.90 -0.05
N MET A 554 -13.16 -3.57 -0.90
CA MET A 554 -12.30 -2.90 -1.87
C MET A 554 -13.05 -2.47 -3.11
N VAL A 555 -13.58 -3.43 -3.84
CA VAL A 555 -14.32 -3.25 -5.10
C VAL A 555 -15.60 -4.06 -5.06
N ARG A 556 -16.61 -3.58 -5.77
CA ARG A 556 -17.93 -4.22 -5.85
C ARG A 556 -18.45 -4.14 -7.27
N ASP A 557 -19.21 -5.16 -7.68
CA ASP A 557 -19.99 -5.13 -8.90
C ASP A 557 -21.36 -5.76 -8.66
N THR A 558 -22.33 -5.45 -9.50
CA THR A 558 -23.73 -5.86 -9.28
C THR A 558 -24.45 -6.08 -10.60
N ILE A 559 -25.18 -7.18 -10.70
CA ILE A 559 -26.18 -7.39 -11.73
C ILE A 559 -27.56 -7.32 -11.07
N ALA A 560 -28.39 -6.38 -11.51
CA ALA A 560 -29.74 -6.22 -10.99
C ALA A 560 -30.80 -6.72 -12.00
N ASN A 561 -31.87 -7.32 -11.46
CA ASN A 561 -33.03 -7.77 -12.22
C ASN A 561 -32.69 -8.73 -13.38
N LEU A 562 -31.77 -9.68 -13.16
CA LEU A 562 -31.48 -10.74 -14.12
C LEU A 562 -32.65 -11.74 -14.13
N LEU A 563 -33.37 -11.80 -15.23
CA LEU A 563 -34.44 -12.81 -15.39
C LEU A 563 -33.83 -14.20 -15.60
N VAL A 564 -34.05 -15.11 -14.64
CA VAL A 564 -33.63 -16.50 -14.72
C VAL A 564 -34.82 -17.42 -14.89
N ASN A 565 -34.59 -18.59 -15.49
CA ASN A 565 -35.60 -19.64 -15.72
C ASN A 565 -36.93 -19.04 -16.22
N PRO A 566 -36.92 -18.25 -17.32
CA PRO A 566 -38.17 -17.66 -17.81
C PRO A 566 -39.14 -18.79 -18.16
N VAL A 567 -40.32 -18.77 -17.52
CA VAL A 567 -41.39 -19.71 -17.90
C VAL A 567 -41.71 -19.44 -19.37
N SER A 568 -41.31 -20.38 -20.22
CA SER A 568 -41.50 -20.25 -21.67
C SER A 568 -43.00 -20.25 -21.97
N THR A 569 -43.62 -19.08 -22.03
CA THR A 569 -44.89 -18.93 -22.70
C THR A 569 -44.60 -18.54 -24.13
N SER A 570 -44.53 -19.57 -25.00
CA SER A 570 -44.40 -19.47 -26.47
C SER A 570 -42.99 -19.19 -27.03
N ASN A 571 -42.64 -19.87 -28.09
CA ASN A 571 -41.55 -19.63 -29.01
C ASN A 571 -41.40 -18.11 -29.31
N LEU A 572 -40.57 -17.43 -28.56
CA LEU A 572 -40.07 -16.10 -29.01
C LEU A 572 -39.22 -16.35 -30.24
N ALA A 573 -39.84 -16.17 -31.42
CA ALA A 573 -39.11 -16.18 -32.67
C ALA A 573 -37.94 -15.23 -32.52
N VAL A 574 -36.72 -15.72 -32.65
CA VAL A 574 -35.52 -14.89 -32.69
C VAL A 574 -35.73 -13.89 -33.82
N VAL A 575 -35.97 -12.63 -33.46
CA VAL A 575 -36.12 -11.58 -34.45
C VAL A 575 -34.74 -11.22 -34.95
N ASP A 576 -34.40 -11.70 -36.14
CA ASP A 576 -33.13 -11.34 -36.75
C ASP A 576 -33.17 -9.85 -37.12
N ILE A 577 -32.26 -9.09 -36.55
CA ILE A 577 -32.04 -7.69 -36.91
C ILE A 577 -30.65 -7.54 -37.55
N LYS A 578 -30.59 -6.84 -38.67
CA LYS A 578 -29.35 -6.47 -39.33
C LYS A 578 -29.09 -5.00 -39.09
N VAL A 579 -27.88 -4.69 -38.64
CA VAL A 579 -27.44 -3.31 -38.42
C VAL A 579 -26.21 -3.03 -39.28
N PHE A 580 -26.30 -2.04 -40.10
CA PHE A 580 -25.20 -1.67 -41.02
C PHE A 580 -25.14 -0.16 -41.28
N PRO A 581 -23.94 0.38 -41.59
CA PRO A 581 -22.65 -0.30 -41.46
C PRO A 581 -22.31 -0.59 -40.00
N ASN A 582 -21.63 -1.72 -39.75
CA ASN A 582 -21.08 -2.06 -38.46
C ASN A 582 -19.70 -2.72 -38.67
N PRO A 583 -18.60 -2.01 -38.37
CA PRO A 583 -18.50 -0.72 -37.68
C PRO A 583 -19.03 0.47 -38.44
N SER A 584 -19.58 1.48 -37.73
CA SER A 584 -20.12 2.70 -38.32
C SER A 584 -19.15 3.87 -38.09
N ILE A 585 -18.35 4.20 -39.11
CA ILE A 585 -17.37 5.30 -39.09
C ILE A 585 -18.04 6.67 -38.95
N ALA A 586 -19.12 6.89 -39.69
CA ALA A 586 -19.84 8.17 -39.67
C ALA A 586 -20.84 8.29 -38.52
N GLY A 587 -21.04 7.23 -37.74
CA GLY A 587 -22.02 7.18 -36.67
C GLY A 587 -23.48 6.99 -37.12
N ASN A 588 -23.77 6.89 -38.41
CA ASN A 588 -25.11 6.61 -38.95
C ASN A 588 -25.24 5.10 -39.15
N ILE A 589 -26.37 4.54 -38.76
CA ILE A 589 -26.71 3.14 -38.93
C ILE A 589 -28.10 2.95 -39.47
N LYS A 590 -28.33 1.90 -40.22
CA LYS A 590 -29.63 1.42 -40.63
C LYS A 590 -29.93 0.10 -39.93
N VAL A 591 -31.17 -0.04 -39.48
CA VAL A 591 -31.66 -1.27 -38.83
C VAL A 591 -32.68 -1.93 -39.73
N GLU A 592 -32.36 -3.12 -40.24
CA GLU A 592 -33.27 -3.90 -41.07
C GLU A 592 -33.85 -5.05 -40.22
N THR A 593 -35.15 -5.20 -40.30
CA THR A 593 -35.93 -6.23 -39.61
C THR A 593 -37.24 -6.49 -40.32
N SER A 594 -37.79 -7.67 -40.12
CA SER A 594 -39.11 -8.03 -40.65
C SER A 594 -40.29 -7.51 -39.83
N LYS A 595 -40.02 -6.99 -38.61
CA LYS A 595 -41.03 -6.49 -37.69
C LYS A 595 -41.03 -4.97 -37.60
N ARG A 596 -42.16 -4.37 -37.27
CA ARG A 596 -42.25 -2.92 -37.04
C ARG A 596 -41.60 -2.55 -35.73
N ILE A 597 -40.61 -1.65 -35.80
CA ILE A 597 -39.92 -1.10 -34.67
C ILE A 597 -40.81 -0.14 -33.91
N ASP A 598 -40.92 -0.28 -32.59
CA ASP A 598 -41.54 0.65 -31.67
C ASP A 598 -40.50 1.63 -31.11
N GLN A 599 -39.36 1.13 -30.62
CA GLN A 599 -38.31 1.95 -30.02
C GLN A 599 -36.95 1.31 -30.21
N ILE A 600 -35.92 2.16 -30.38
CA ILE A 600 -34.52 1.73 -30.28
C ILE A 600 -33.84 2.51 -29.13
N ILE A 601 -33.22 1.81 -28.22
CA ILE A 601 -32.38 2.36 -27.14
C ILE A 601 -30.94 1.95 -27.43
N CYS A 602 -30.06 2.94 -27.48
CA CYS A 602 -28.62 2.73 -27.59
C CYS A 602 -27.99 2.75 -26.18
N VAL A 603 -27.39 1.66 -25.79
CA VAL A 603 -26.72 1.52 -24.49
C VAL A 603 -25.21 1.51 -24.71
N SER A 604 -24.48 2.42 -24.07
CA SER A 604 -23.02 2.44 -24.11
C SER A 604 -22.44 1.36 -23.18
N ASN A 605 -21.17 1.03 -23.36
CA ASN A 605 -20.45 0.10 -22.48
C ASN A 605 -20.37 0.59 -20.99
N GLY A 606 -20.55 1.88 -20.75
CA GLY A 606 -20.69 2.49 -19.41
C GLY A 606 -22.12 2.57 -18.89
N GLY A 607 -23.09 1.85 -19.48
CA GLY A 607 -24.48 1.79 -19.02
C GLY A 607 -25.36 3.00 -19.39
N LEU A 608 -24.83 4.01 -20.06
CA LEU A 608 -25.62 5.16 -20.50
C LEU A 608 -26.61 4.73 -21.58
N SER A 609 -27.90 4.91 -21.34
CA SER A 609 -29.00 4.54 -22.25
C SER A 609 -29.57 5.78 -22.91
N ILE A 610 -29.58 5.82 -24.25
CA ILE A 610 -30.08 6.93 -25.04
C ILE A 610 -31.08 6.40 -26.06
N PRO A 611 -32.32 6.89 -26.06
CA PRO A 611 -33.28 6.56 -27.14
C PRO A 611 -32.82 7.16 -28.48
N LEU A 612 -32.79 6.34 -29.53
CA LEU A 612 -32.48 6.80 -30.86
C LEU A 612 -33.75 7.21 -31.61
N VAL A 613 -33.75 8.42 -32.15
CA VAL A 613 -34.81 8.90 -32.99
C VAL A 613 -34.40 8.69 -34.47
N PRO A 614 -35.28 8.17 -35.32
CA PRO A 614 -34.95 7.98 -36.73
C PRO A 614 -34.76 9.34 -37.44
N ASP A 615 -33.72 9.42 -38.26
CA ASP A 615 -33.46 10.51 -39.18
C ASP A 615 -33.59 9.94 -40.61
N GLY A 616 -34.78 10.06 -41.17
CA GLY A 616 -35.16 9.34 -42.38
C GLY A 616 -35.17 7.84 -42.18
N GLU A 617 -34.38 7.10 -42.96
CA GLU A 617 -34.19 5.63 -42.80
C GLU A 617 -33.04 5.22 -41.90
N GLN A 618 -32.39 6.17 -41.25
CA GLN A 618 -31.19 5.93 -40.45
C GLN A 618 -31.38 6.34 -38.99
N TYR A 619 -30.50 5.85 -38.12
CA TYR A 619 -30.36 6.24 -36.71
C TYR A 619 -28.95 6.76 -36.48
N VAL A 620 -28.81 7.78 -35.64
CA VAL A 620 -27.52 8.40 -35.33
C VAL A 620 -27.05 7.91 -33.99
N LEU A 621 -25.87 7.26 -33.94
CA LEU A 621 -25.21 6.83 -32.73
C LEU A 621 -24.68 8.04 -31.94
N PRO A 622 -24.54 7.95 -30.61
CA PRO A 622 -23.90 8.98 -29.80
C PRO A 622 -22.52 9.41 -30.34
N LYS A 623 -22.11 10.66 -30.05
CA LYS A 623 -20.85 11.23 -30.58
C LYS A 623 -19.58 10.46 -30.19
N PRO A 624 -19.40 9.97 -28.95
CA PRO A 624 -18.16 9.26 -28.56
C PRO A 624 -17.92 8.01 -29.41
N ALA A 625 -16.65 7.69 -29.68
CA ALA A 625 -16.25 6.39 -30.18
C ALA A 625 -16.47 5.33 -29.12
N GLY A 626 -16.81 4.11 -29.50
CA GLY A 626 -17.04 3.04 -28.53
C GLY A 626 -17.90 1.88 -29.03
N ILE A 627 -18.14 0.96 -28.11
CA ILE A 627 -19.05 -0.17 -28.31
C ILE A 627 -20.42 0.22 -27.76
N TYR A 628 -21.46 -0.03 -28.56
CA TYR A 628 -22.83 0.23 -28.20
C TYR A 628 -23.69 -1.02 -28.40
N TYR A 629 -24.71 -1.17 -27.57
CA TYR A 629 -25.74 -2.20 -27.70
C TYR A 629 -27.06 -1.53 -28.07
N LEU A 630 -27.61 -1.90 -29.23
CA LEU A 630 -28.92 -1.43 -29.64
C LEU A 630 -29.98 -2.40 -29.11
N LYS A 631 -30.78 -1.95 -28.17
CA LYS A 631 -32.00 -2.64 -27.74
C LYS A 631 -33.15 -2.17 -28.58
N VAL A 632 -33.67 -3.03 -29.44
CA VAL A 632 -34.78 -2.77 -30.33
C VAL A 632 -36.04 -3.40 -29.79
N ARG A 633 -37.04 -2.60 -29.46
CA ARG A 633 -38.38 -3.06 -29.08
C ARG A 633 -39.29 -2.96 -30.27
N PHE A 634 -40.08 -4.00 -30.53
CA PHE A 634 -41.04 -4.07 -31.59
C PHE A 634 -42.47 -3.80 -31.10
N GLN A 635 -43.37 -3.42 -32.00
CA GLN A 635 -44.76 -3.09 -31.68
C GLN A 635 -45.53 -4.28 -31.09
N ASP A 636 -45.11 -5.51 -31.34
CA ASP A 636 -45.69 -6.73 -30.78
C ASP A 636 -45.12 -7.09 -29.37
N GLY A 637 -44.30 -6.19 -28.80
CA GLY A 637 -43.69 -6.37 -27.47
C GLY A 637 -42.41 -7.19 -27.45
N THR A 638 -42.02 -7.83 -28.57
CA THR A 638 -40.74 -8.56 -28.67
C THR A 638 -39.55 -7.61 -28.70
N GLN A 639 -38.38 -8.10 -28.28
CA GLN A 639 -37.13 -7.32 -28.25
C GLN A 639 -36.00 -8.07 -28.95
N ALA A 640 -35.06 -7.31 -29.48
CA ALA A 640 -33.80 -7.83 -30.01
C ALA A 640 -32.64 -6.90 -29.61
N THR A 641 -31.46 -7.46 -29.41
CA THR A 641 -30.26 -6.68 -29.08
C THR A 641 -29.17 -6.94 -30.13
N LYS A 642 -28.45 -5.88 -30.54
CA LYS A 642 -27.34 -5.99 -31.48
C LYS A 642 -26.20 -5.09 -31.09
N LYS A 643 -24.99 -5.64 -31.06
CA LYS A 643 -23.74 -4.88 -30.82
C LYS A 643 -23.38 -4.06 -32.05
N VAL A 644 -23.02 -2.79 -31.84
CA VAL A 644 -22.55 -1.87 -32.86
C VAL A 644 -21.27 -1.20 -32.43
N ILE A 645 -20.31 -1.10 -33.31
CA ILE A 645 -19.01 -0.47 -33.07
C ILE A 645 -18.96 0.87 -33.80
N LYS A 646 -18.61 1.92 -33.07
CA LYS A 646 -18.25 3.23 -33.64
C LYS A 646 -16.76 3.47 -33.36
N PRO A 647 -15.89 3.40 -34.37
CA PRO A 647 -14.44 3.56 -34.23
C PRO A 647 -14.04 4.93 -33.69
#